data_d329a7098bbec2fdd594ba6ff9de2b24
#
_entry.id   d329a7098bbec2fdd594ba6ff9de2b24
#
_cell.length_a   1.000
_cell.length_b   1.000
_cell.length_c   1.000
_cell.angle_alpha   90.00
_cell.angle_beta   90.00
_cell.angle_gamma   90.00
#
_symmetry.space_group_name_H-M   'P 1'
#
loop_
_entity.id
_entity.type
_entity.pdbx_description
1 polymer ?
#
loop_
_entity_poly.entity_id
_entity_poly.type
_entity_poly.pdbx_seq_one_letter_code
_entity_poly.pdbx_strand_id
1 'polypeptide(L)'
;MTSHLSRADLSVAAPIVEFAEAALAESGRDIDEFWAGASAIIHELGPRNAELLAKRDELQKRIDDFHRENPGLPDKDAYRALLTEIGYLVPVPEKVSVTTENVDPEIASMSGPQLVVPLLNARFAINAANARWGSLYDALYGTDAIDQTGELAPGREFNYTRAAAVVERGRELLDQIAPLTEGSHRDATGYAVDGDGLIVRTEGGDRRLADPAGFAGYTGAADAPTAVLLVHHGLHAEIVIDRSGRIGTTDVAGVQDIVLESAITTILDLEDSVAAVDGDDKALGYRNWRGFMDGSISESVTKNGRTFTRVPNADRVYRTADGGELTLPGRAVLFIRNVGHLMRTPAVLDRNGEEVFEGILDAIMTSLGSLPELEGPNKGTNSRTGSMYIVKPKMHGPEEVAFAAELFGRAEQLLGLPARTMKIGIMDEERRTSANLKAAIAAASDRVVFINTGFLDRTGDEIHTSLHAGPFLPKALIKQQPFMKAYEDRNVSIGLECGLDGHAQIGKGMWAEPDLMHDMLEKKIAHPKSGASTAWVPSPTAGTLHALHYHQVDPMAVRATLTPTGEEALDALLVPPLAGEGDLTPEVVTQEIDNNVQSILGYVVRWIDQGIGVSKVPDIHDVGLMEDRATLRISSQLLANWLQHGVITEEQIDDSLRRLAVVVDEQNAGDPNYEKLAFADGDKPGIAYTAARRLIVEGAAQPSGYTEPLLHGLRREKKAEQASA
;
A
#
# COMPACT_ATOMS: atom_id res chain seq x y z
N MET A 1 -19.60 -23.44 -8.86
CA MET A 1 -20.19 -22.09 -9.11
C MET A 1 -21.03 -21.72 -7.91
N THR A 2 -20.81 -20.54 -7.34
CA THR A 2 -21.53 -20.03 -6.17
C THR A 2 -22.99 -19.79 -6.54
N SER A 3 -23.94 -20.25 -5.70
CA SER A 3 -25.38 -20.02 -5.93
C SER A 3 -25.71 -18.54 -5.74
N HIS A 4 -26.64 -18.02 -6.53
CA HIS A 4 -27.16 -16.66 -6.42
C HIS A 4 -28.57 -16.64 -5.84
N LEU A 5 -28.86 -15.61 -5.05
CA LEU A 5 -30.15 -15.33 -4.44
C LEU A 5 -30.70 -14.01 -4.99
N SER A 6 -32.01 -13.96 -5.24
CA SER A 6 -32.66 -12.71 -5.70
C SER A 6 -32.83 -11.75 -4.52
N ARG A 7 -32.40 -10.49 -4.72
CA ARG A 7 -32.58 -9.38 -3.76
C ARG A 7 -32.91 -8.11 -4.53
N ALA A 8 -34.11 -7.58 -4.32
CA ALA A 8 -34.67 -6.55 -5.20
C ALA A 8 -34.53 -6.95 -6.69
N ASP A 9 -33.97 -6.06 -7.53
CA ASP A 9 -33.71 -6.33 -8.95
C ASP A 9 -32.30 -6.92 -9.21
N LEU A 10 -31.65 -7.51 -8.18
CA LEU A 10 -30.31 -8.05 -8.26
C LEU A 10 -30.32 -9.57 -8.09
N SER A 11 -29.34 -10.23 -8.71
CA SER A 11 -28.98 -11.62 -8.44
C SER A 11 -27.62 -11.64 -7.72
N VAL A 12 -27.63 -11.96 -6.44
CA VAL A 12 -26.49 -11.75 -5.52
C VAL A 12 -25.93 -13.11 -5.07
N ALA A 13 -24.63 -13.29 -5.11
CA ALA A 13 -23.96 -14.49 -4.61
C ALA A 13 -24.32 -14.75 -3.14
N ALA A 14 -24.67 -15.98 -2.80
CA ALA A 14 -25.15 -16.35 -1.47
C ALA A 14 -24.21 -15.89 -0.32
N PRO A 15 -22.85 -16.01 -0.42
CA PRO A 15 -21.97 -15.53 0.63
C PRO A 15 -22.00 -14.01 0.85
N ILE A 16 -22.30 -13.24 -0.20
CA ILE A 16 -22.51 -11.78 -0.08
C ILE A 16 -23.82 -11.47 0.64
N VAL A 17 -24.88 -12.22 0.31
CA VAL A 17 -26.18 -12.08 1.00
C VAL A 17 -26.04 -12.43 2.49
N GLU A 18 -25.38 -13.55 2.81
CA GLU A 18 -25.12 -13.96 4.19
C GLU A 18 -24.38 -12.90 4.98
N PHE A 19 -23.31 -12.33 4.40
CA PHE A 19 -22.55 -11.22 5.02
C PHE A 19 -23.43 -10.00 5.25
N ALA A 20 -24.13 -9.54 4.21
CA ALA A 20 -24.90 -8.31 4.26
C ALA A 20 -26.07 -8.42 5.25
N GLU A 21 -26.84 -9.49 5.21
CA GLU A 21 -28.03 -9.67 6.06
C GLU A 21 -27.67 -9.90 7.52
N ALA A 22 -26.53 -10.56 7.83
CA ALA A 22 -26.02 -10.64 9.17
C ALA A 22 -25.63 -9.24 9.71
N ALA A 23 -24.94 -8.43 8.91
CA ALA A 23 -24.55 -7.09 9.29
C ALA A 23 -25.76 -6.14 9.50
N LEU A 24 -26.77 -6.26 8.63
CA LEU A 24 -28.01 -5.50 8.74
C LEU A 24 -28.81 -5.88 9.99
N ALA A 25 -28.98 -7.18 10.26
CA ALA A 25 -29.69 -7.68 11.44
C ALA A 25 -29.05 -7.17 12.75
N GLU A 26 -27.72 -7.19 12.84
CA GLU A 26 -27.01 -6.69 14.03
C GLU A 26 -27.13 -5.17 14.19
N SER A 27 -27.19 -4.41 13.09
CA SER A 27 -27.36 -2.95 13.12
C SER A 27 -28.82 -2.50 13.21
N GLY A 28 -29.78 -3.45 13.18
CA GLY A 28 -31.23 -3.17 13.24
C GLY A 28 -31.78 -2.45 12.00
N ARG A 29 -31.09 -2.55 10.86
CA ARG A 29 -31.53 -1.96 9.58
C ARG A 29 -32.45 -2.91 8.83
N ASP A 30 -33.39 -2.34 8.06
CA ASP A 30 -34.31 -3.11 7.24
C ASP A 30 -33.59 -3.72 6.01
N ILE A 31 -33.74 -5.02 5.85
CA ILE A 31 -33.05 -5.79 4.80
C ILE A 31 -33.59 -5.42 3.40
N ASP A 32 -34.92 -5.29 3.28
CA ASP A 32 -35.56 -5.02 1.98
C ASP A 32 -35.27 -3.57 1.54
N GLU A 33 -35.32 -2.61 2.46
CA GLU A 33 -34.92 -1.21 2.18
C GLU A 33 -33.47 -1.12 1.76
N PHE A 34 -32.55 -1.84 2.42
CA PHE A 34 -31.13 -1.86 2.05
C PHE A 34 -30.95 -2.40 0.62
N TRP A 35 -31.52 -3.56 0.30
CA TRP A 35 -31.33 -4.15 -1.03
C TRP A 35 -31.99 -3.32 -2.13
N ALA A 36 -33.13 -2.70 -1.85
CA ALA A 36 -33.77 -1.77 -2.78
C ALA A 36 -32.88 -0.54 -3.04
N GLY A 37 -32.29 0.04 -2.00
CA GLY A 37 -31.39 1.17 -2.12
C GLY A 37 -30.06 0.80 -2.80
N ALA A 38 -29.46 -0.34 -2.49
CA ALA A 38 -28.26 -0.85 -3.15
C ALA A 38 -28.52 -1.09 -4.65
N SER A 39 -29.66 -1.69 -4.99
CA SER A 39 -30.11 -1.87 -6.38
C SER A 39 -30.23 -0.54 -7.10
N ALA A 40 -30.84 0.48 -6.47
CA ALA A 40 -30.96 1.82 -7.03
C ALA A 40 -29.58 2.44 -7.32
N ILE A 41 -28.64 2.39 -6.36
CA ILE A 41 -27.27 2.90 -6.55
C ILE A 41 -26.59 2.22 -7.73
N ILE A 42 -26.62 0.90 -7.80
CA ILE A 42 -26.00 0.09 -8.87
C ILE A 42 -26.57 0.49 -10.25
N HIS A 43 -27.90 0.61 -10.37
CA HIS A 43 -28.52 0.89 -11.64
C HIS A 43 -28.42 2.37 -12.08
N GLU A 44 -28.30 3.30 -11.13
CA GLU A 44 -28.12 4.72 -11.43
C GLU A 44 -26.66 5.06 -11.72
N LEU A 45 -25.71 4.53 -10.95
CA LEU A 45 -24.29 4.85 -11.09
C LEU A 45 -23.55 3.96 -12.09
N GLY A 46 -24.01 2.74 -12.31
CA GLY A 46 -23.39 1.82 -13.27
C GLY A 46 -23.26 2.41 -14.68
N PRO A 47 -24.31 2.93 -15.31
CA PRO A 47 -24.20 3.58 -16.62
C PRO A 47 -23.22 4.75 -16.65
N ARG A 48 -23.21 5.59 -15.61
CA ARG A 48 -22.27 6.71 -15.50
C ARG A 48 -20.82 6.27 -15.35
N ASN A 49 -20.58 5.17 -14.62
CA ASN A 49 -19.26 4.55 -14.56
C ASN A 49 -18.82 4.07 -15.94
N ALA A 50 -19.72 3.44 -16.71
CA ALA A 50 -19.42 3.03 -18.07
C ALA A 50 -19.11 4.21 -19.01
N GLU A 51 -19.78 5.36 -18.86
CA GLU A 51 -19.49 6.59 -19.61
C GLU A 51 -18.08 7.11 -19.30
N LEU A 52 -17.65 7.08 -18.03
CA LEU A 52 -16.29 7.47 -17.65
C LEU A 52 -15.22 6.57 -18.29
N LEU A 53 -15.47 5.24 -18.34
CA LEU A 53 -14.58 4.31 -19.02
C LEU A 53 -14.53 4.56 -20.54
N ALA A 54 -15.68 4.77 -21.18
CA ALA A 54 -15.74 5.11 -22.61
C ALA A 54 -14.98 6.41 -22.91
N LYS A 55 -14.99 7.38 -21.99
CA LYS A 55 -14.18 8.59 -22.11
C LYS A 55 -12.68 8.30 -22.04
N ARG A 56 -12.23 7.37 -21.20
CA ARG A 56 -10.81 6.94 -21.20
C ARG A 56 -10.41 6.43 -22.59
N ASP A 57 -11.22 5.55 -23.16
CA ASP A 57 -10.95 4.94 -24.48
C ASP A 57 -10.92 5.99 -25.60
N GLU A 58 -11.84 6.96 -25.55
CA GLU A 58 -11.86 8.07 -26.52
C GLU A 58 -10.60 8.93 -26.43
N LEU A 59 -10.21 9.32 -25.21
CA LEU A 59 -9.00 10.12 -24.97
C LEU A 59 -7.74 9.36 -25.41
N GLN A 60 -7.64 8.08 -25.07
CA GLN A 60 -6.52 7.22 -25.49
C GLN A 60 -6.44 7.15 -27.00
N LYS A 61 -7.55 6.91 -27.68
CA LYS A 61 -7.59 6.87 -29.15
C LYS A 61 -7.07 8.17 -29.77
N ARG A 62 -7.45 9.32 -29.23
CA ARG A 62 -6.98 10.65 -29.77
C ARG A 62 -5.49 10.84 -29.55
N ILE A 63 -4.94 10.37 -28.42
CA ILE A 63 -3.51 10.40 -28.13
C ILE A 63 -2.76 9.44 -29.03
N ASP A 64 -3.26 8.24 -29.24
CA ASP A 64 -2.68 7.24 -30.15
C ASP A 64 -2.59 7.76 -31.58
N ASP A 65 -3.68 8.36 -32.08
CA ASP A 65 -3.73 8.93 -33.43
C ASP A 65 -2.66 10.03 -33.59
N PHE A 66 -2.51 10.90 -32.58
CA PHE A 66 -1.46 11.93 -32.59
C PHE A 66 -0.04 11.32 -32.63
N HIS A 67 0.25 10.31 -31.82
CA HIS A 67 1.57 9.67 -31.78
C HIS A 67 1.89 8.87 -33.05
N ARG A 68 0.87 8.28 -33.69
CA ARG A 68 1.04 7.63 -35.01
C ARG A 68 1.40 8.62 -36.10
N GLU A 69 0.82 9.82 -36.05
CA GLU A 69 1.13 10.90 -37.00
C GLU A 69 2.45 11.62 -36.67
N ASN A 70 2.84 11.65 -35.39
CA ASN A 70 4.04 12.32 -34.89
C ASN A 70 4.90 11.36 -34.03
N PRO A 71 5.56 10.36 -34.64
CA PRO A 71 6.38 9.39 -33.91
C PRO A 71 7.60 10.06 -33.27
N GLY A 72 8.01 9.55 -32.10
CA GLY A 72 9.12 10.07 -31.33
C GLY A 72 8.67 11.01 -30.21
N LEU A 73 9.61 11.76 -29.66
CA LEU A 73 9.29 12.76 -28.64
C LEU A 73 8.39 13.84 -29.23
N PRO A 74 7.22 14.11 -28.63
CA PRO A 74 6.28 15.08 -29.19
C PRO A 74 6.81 16.52 -29.07
N ASP A 75 6.46 17.35 -30.04
CA ASP A 75 6.58 18.79 -29.87
C ASP A 75 5.72 19.22 -28.67
N LYS A 76 6.34 19.87 -27.70
CA LYS A 76 5.74 20.21 -26.42
C LYS A 76 4.46 21.04 -26.55
N ASP A 77 4.50 22.08 -27.38
CA ASP A 77 3.40 23.02 -27.50
C ASP A 77 2.22 22.40 -28.27
N ALA A 78 2.52 21.67 -29.36
CA ALA A 78 1.51 20.94 -30.12
C ALA A 78 0.84 19.84 -29.28
N TYR A 79 1.60 19.10 -28.49
CA TYR A 79 1.06 18.02 -27.65
C TYR A 79 0.19 18.60 -26.51
N ARG A 80 0.67 19.65 -25.83
CA ARG A 80 -0.10 20.34 -24.80
C ARG A 80 -1.40 20.94 -25.36
N ALA A 81 -1.36 21.51 -26.57
CA ALA A 81 -2.55 22.02 -27.25
C ALA A 81 -3.56 20.90 -27.52
N LEU A 82 -3.12 19.77 -28.06
CA LEU A 82 -3.97 18.59 -28.24
C LEU A 82 -4.60 18.14 -26.93
N LEU A 83 -3.79 17.90 -25.88
CA LEU A 83 -4.28 17.41 -24.59
C LEU A 83 -5.32 18.36 -23.95
N THR A 84 -5.17 19.67 -24.20
CA THR A 84 -6.15 20.69 -23.77
C THR A 84 -7.41 20.64 -24.63
N GLU A 85 -7.28 20.56 -25.95
CA GLU A 85 -8.41 20.50 -26.91
C GLU A 85 -9.33 19.32 -26.63
N ILE A 86 -8.74 18.13 -26.42
CA ILE A 86 -9.52 16.90 -26.17
C ILE A 86 -10.06 16.80 -24.73
N GLY A 87 -9.70 17.72 -23.84
CA GLY A 87 -10.10 17.71 -22.42
C GLY A 87 -9.36 16.67 -21.57
N TYR A 88 -8.20 16.19 -22.02
CA TYR A 88 -7.29 15.38 -21.19
C TYR A 88 -6.69 16.24 -20.07
N LEU A 89 -6.19 17.43 -20.42
CA LEU A 89 -5.88 18.49 -19.46
C LEU A 89 -7.13 19.35 -19.23
N VAL A 90 -7.49 19.52 -17.98
CA VAL A 90 -8.62 20.38 -17.59
C VAL A 90 -8.13 21.73 -17.05
N PRO A 91 -8.97 22.78 -17.04
CA PRO A 91 -8.61 24.05 -16.43
C PRO A 91 -8.17 23.88 -14.98
N VAL A 92 -7.03 24.45 -14.63
CA VAL A 92 -6.50 24.40 -13.27
C VAL A 92 -7.34 25.33 -12.38
N PRO A 93 -7.92 24.83 -11.26
CA PRO A 93 -8.65 25.68 -10.32
C PRO A 93 -7.73 26.76 -9.73
N GLU A 94 -8.17 28.02 -9.69
CA GLU A 94 -7.38 29.12 -9.14
C GLU A 94 -7.04 28.90 -7.66
N LYS A 95 -8.03 28.49 -6.87
CA LYS A 95 -7.89 28.23 -5.45
C LYS A 95 -8.59 26.92 -5.07
N VAL A 96 -7.85 26.06 -4.39
CA VAL A 96 -8.36 24.84 -3.76
C VAL A 96 -7.96 24.87 -2.31
N SER A 97 -8.87 24.47 -1.43
CA SER A 97 -8.59 24.29 -0.01
C SER A 97 -9.25 23.00 0.44
N VAL A 98 -8.47 22.07 0.93
CA VAL A 98 -8.98 20.88 1.61
C VAL A 98 -9.63 21.32 2.91
N THR A 99 -10.85 20.84 3.15
CA THR A 99 -11.68 21.18 4.31
C THR A 99 -12.18 19.94 5.02
N THR A 100 -11.50 18.82 4.85
CA THR A 100 -11.86 17.55 5.47
C THR A 100 -11.82 17.69 6.99
N GLU A 101 -12.91 17.34 7.65
CA GLU A 101 -13.06 17.36 9.11
C GLU A 101 -13.10 15.94 9.67
N ASN A 102 -12.99 15.81 10.99
CA ASN A 102 -13.05 14.54 11.71
C ASN A 102 -12.01 13.53 11.19
N VAL A 103 -10.75 13.97 11.10
CA VAL A 103 -9.61 13.15 10.70
C VAL A 103 -8.75 12.82 11.91
N ASP A 104 -8.38 11.55 12.08
CA ASP A 104 -7.53 11.12 13.18
C ASP A 104 -6.12 11.70 13.07
N PRO A 105 -5.44 11.99 14.20
CA PRO A 105 -4.10 12.59 14.21
C PRO A 105 -3.05 11.81 13.41
N GLU A 106 -3.17 10.49 13.36
CA GLU A 106 -2.30 9.59 12.60
C GLU A 106 -2.31 9.90 11.09
N ILE A 107 -3.35 10.57 10.62
CA ILE A 107 -3.53 10.98 9.22
C ILE A 107 -3.27 12.48 9.06
N ALA A 108 -3.83 13.27 9.97
CA ALA A 108 -3.84 14.72 9.85
C ALA A 108 -2.51 15.39 10.20
N SER A 109 -1.80 14.90 11.23
CA SER A 109 -0.69 15.62 11.83
C SER A 109 0.53 14.79 12.22
N MET A 110 0.43 13.47 12.24
CA MET A 110 1.55 12.58 12.53
C MET A 110 2.23 12.15 11.22
N SER A 111 3.53 11.83 11.33
CA SER A 111 4.30 11.27 10.23
C SER A 111 4.88 9.92 10.63
N GLY A 112 4.79 8.93 9.75
CA GLY A 112 5.30 7.59 10.03
C GLY A 112 5.09 6.63 8.87
N PRO A 113 5.64 5.40 8.95
CA PRO A 113 5.46 4.37 7.95
C PRO A 113 3.99 3.97 7.79
N GLN A 114 3.64 3.50 6.58
CA GLN A 114 2.33 2.91 6.27
C GLN A 114 2.51 1.52 5.67
N LEU A 115 1.79 0.52 6.19
CA LEU A 115 1.76 -0.82 5.62
C LEU A 115 0.62 -0.95 4.61
N VAL A 116 0.83 -1.80 3.61
CA VAL A 116 -0.21 -2.30 2.70
C VAL A 116 -0.18 -3.82 2.75
N VAL A 117 -1.32 -4.45 3.05
CA VAL A 117 -1.40 -5.90 3.21
C VAL A 117 -2.69 -6.46 2.63
N PRO A 118 -2.67 -7.70 2.08
CA PRO A 118 -3.87 -8.34 1.54
C PRO A 118 -4.90 -8.63 2.63
N LEU A 119 -6.09 -8.07 2.50
CA LEU A 119 -7.18 -8.26 3.47
C LEU A 119 -7.69 -9.72 3.51
N LEU A 120 -7.58 -10.46 2.42
CA LEU A 120 -8.01 -11.86 2.38
C LEU A 120 -7.18 -12.79 3.28
N ASN A 121 -5.98 -12.36 3.67
CA ASN A 121 -5.14 -13.08 4.63
C ASN A 121 -5.25 -12.45 6.03
N ALA A 122 -6.18 -12.96 6.85
CA ALA A 122 -6.45 -12.42 8.18
C ALA A 122 -5.19 -12.39 9.07
N ARG A 123 -4.30 -13.38 8.98
CA ARG A 123 -3.05 -13.41 9.74
C ARG A 123 -2.13 -12.25 9.38
N PHE A 124 -1.97 -11.97 8.08
CA PHE A 124 -1.14 -10.84 7.64
C PHE A 124 -1.79 -9.50 8.01
N ALA A 125 -3.10 -9.40 7.86
CA ALA A 125 -3.85 -8.21 8.22
C ALA A 125 -3.74 -7.89 9.73
N ILE A 126 -3.89 -8.88 10.62
CA ILE A 126 -3.72 -8.70 12.06
C ILE A 126 -2.27 -8.31 12.40
N ASN A 127 -1.28 -8.96 11.78
CA ASN A 127 0.13 -8.61 12.00
C ASN A 127 0.43 -7.17 11.60
N ALA A 128 -0.13 -6.71 10.49
CA ALA A 128 0.06 -5.34 10.02
C ALA A 128 -0.66 -4.31 10.90
N ALA A 129 -1.88 -4.60 11.35
CA ALA A 129 -2.57 -3.75 12.33
C ALA A 129 -1.76 -3.60 13.63
N ASN A 130 -1.13 -4.68 14.08
CA ASN A 130 -0.29 -4.70 15.28
C ASN A 130 1.11 -4.11 15.07
N ALA A 131 1.54 -3.88 13.84
CA ALA A 131 2.83 -3.31 13.50
C ALA A 131 2.95 -1.80 13.79
N ARG A 132 1.93 -1.19 14.39
CA ARG A 132 2.08 0.12 15.02
C ARG A 132 3.22 0.15 16.02
N TRP A 133 3.44 -0.97 16.72
CA TRP A 133 4.53 -1.11 17.69
C TRP A 133 5.44 -2.26 17.28
N GLY A 134 6.71 -1.95 17.02
CA GLY A 134 7.69 -2.91 16.53
C GLY A 134 8.97 -2.94 17.35
N SER A 135 9.49 -4.14 17.64
CA SER A 135 10.78 -4.34 18.27
C SER A 135 11.90 -3.87 17.35
N LEU A 136 12.65 -2.87 17.77
CA LEU A 136 13.85 -2.42 17.05
C LEU A 136 14.94 -3.50 17.10
N TYR A 137 15.11 -4.17 18.26
CA TYR A 137 16.14 -5.18 18.41
C TYR A 137 15.88 -6.38 17.51
N ASP A 138 14.65 -6.87 17.44
CA ASP A 138 14.29 -7.95 16.52
C ASP A 138 14.47 -7.54 15.05
N ALA A 139 14.07 -6.31 14.69
CA ALA A 139 14.20 -5.80 13.32
C ALA A 139 15.67 -5.67 12.88
N LEU A 140 16.53 -5.17 13.74
CA LEU A 140 17.97 -5.06 13.47
C LEU A 140 18.66 -6.44 13.46
N TYR A 141 18.32 -7.29 14.43
CA TYR A 141 18.97 -8.62 14.56
C TYR A 141 18.61 -9.54 13.39
N GLY A 142 17.36 -9.48 12.91
CA GLY A 142 16.82 -10.38 11.89
C GLY A 142 17.13 -9.98 10.44
N THR A 143 17.79 -8.83 10.19
CA THR A 143 17.98 -8.29 8.83
C THR A 143 19.43 -7.92 8.57
N ASP A 144 19.74 -7.53 7.33
CA ASP A 144 21.03 -6.99 6.89
C ASP A 144 21.28 -5.54 7.34
N ALA A 145 20.36 -4.93 8.08
CA ALA A 145 20.59 -3.65 8.74
C ALA A 145 21.78 -3.66 9.70
N ILE A 146 22.11 -4.84 10.24
CA ILE A 146 23.39 -5.13 10.88
C ILE A 146 24.17 -6.08 9.95
N ASP A 147 25.45 -5.80 9.72
CA ASP A 147 26.30 -6.62 8.86
C ASP A 147 26.13 -8.11 9.14
N GLN A 148 26.04 -8.91 8.08
CA GLN A 148 25.81 -10.36 8.12
C GLN A 148 27.07 -11.16 7.82
N THR A 149 28.24 -10.55 7.91
CA THR A 149 29.54 -11.18 7.63
C THR A 149 30.38 -11.38 8.89
N GLY A 150 31.36 -12.27 8.81
CA GLY A 150 32.34 -12.51 9.89
C GLY A 150 31.69 -12.91 11.22
N GLU A 151 32.08 -12.26 12.30
CA GLU A 151 31.59 -12.55 13.67
C GLU A 151 30.10 -12.07 13.87
N LEU A 152 29.60 -11.20 12.99
CA LEU A 152 28.23 -10.70 13.03
C LEU A 152 27.26 -11.57 12.21
N ALA A 153 27.75 -12.58 11.50
CA ALA A 153 26.91 -13.45 10.66
C ALA A 153 25.77 -14.11 11.49
N PRO A 154 24.53 -14.14 10.95
CA PRO A 154 23.44 -14.88 11.56
C PRO A 154 23.74 -16.38 11.53
N GLY A 155 23.32 -17.10 12.56
CA GLY A 155 23.54 -18.55 12.70
C GLY A 155 22.29 -19.27 13.20
N ARG A 156 22.41 -20.60 13.41
CA ARG A 156 21.32 -21.39 14.01
C ARG A 156 21.11 -21.08 15.49
N GLU A 157 22.18 -20.71 16.17
CA GLU A 157 22.17 -20.29 17.56
C GLU A 157 22.19 -18.78 17.68
N PHE A 158 21.77 -18.28 18.84
CA PHE A 158 21.77 -16.83 19.10
C PHE A 158 23.20 -16.31 19.16
N ASN A 159 23.49 -15.28 18.32
CA ASN A 159 24.82 -14.67 18.24
C ASN A 159 24.89 -13.45 19.18
N TYR A 160 25.59 -13.59 20.30
CA TYR A 160 25.74 -12.50 21.28
C TYR A 160 26.58 -11.33 20.78
N THR A 161 27.54 -11.55 19.87
CA THR A 161 28.33 -10.48 19.25
C THR A 161 27.41 -9.61 18.35
N ARG A 162 26.57 -10.25 17.56
CA ARG A 162 25.56 -9.55 16.76
C ARG A 162 24.55 -8.80 17.65
N ALA A 163 24.11 -9.43 18.75
CA ALA A 163 23.18 -8.79 19.69
C ALA A 163 23.81 -7.55 20.36
N ALA A 164 25.11 -7.57 20.67
CA ALA A 164 25.81 -6.41 21.20
C ALA A 164 25.83 -5.23 20.19
N ALA A 165 26.03 -5.51 18.89
CA ALA A 165 25.94 -4.49 17.84
C ALA A 165 24.51 -3.90 17.71
N VAL A 166 23.49 -4.74 17.89
CA VAL A 166 22.08 -4.29 17.93
C VAL A 166 21.82 -3.35 19.11
N VAL A 167 22.28 -3.73 20.31
CA VAL A 167 22.15 -2.90 21.52
C VAL A 167 22.84 -1.55 21.33
N GLU A 168 24.05 -1.56 20.78
CA GLU A 168 24.79 -0.34 20.49
C GLU A 168 24.01 0.59 19.54
N ARG A 169 23.44 0.03 18.46
CA ARG A 169 22.59 0.80 17.53
C ARG A 169 21.35 1.38 18.21
N GLY A 170 20.76 0.62 19.14
CA GLY A 170 19.64 1.12 19.95
C GLY A 170 20.03 2.27 20.86
N ARG A 171 21.22 2.20 21.47
CA ARG A 171 21.74 3.30 22.31
C ARG A 171 22.04 4.57 21.50
N GLU A 172 22.56 4.42 20.28
CA GLU A 172 22.72 5.55 19.33
C GLU A 172 21.40 6.22 19.03
N LEU A 173 20.34 5.43 18.79
CA LEU A 173 19.01 5.99 18.59
C LEU A 173 18.54 6.79 19.81
N LEU A 174 18.68 6.24 21.02
CA LEU A 174 18.28 6.95 22.25
C LEU A 174 19.03 8.28 22.40
N ASP A 175 20.33 8.33 22.11
CA ASP A 175 21.12 9.57 22.15
C ASP A 175 20.64 10.59 21.10
N GLN A 176 20.12 10.12 19.97
CA GLN A 176 19.59 10.98 18.92
C GLN A 176 18.21 11.56 19.30
N ILE A 177 17.29 10.74 19.80
CA ILE A 177 15.87 11.14 19.99
C ILE A 177 15.60 11.74 21.39
N ALA A 178 16.42 11.40 22.36
CA ALA A 178 16.26 11.79 23.76
C ALA A 178 17.64 12.06 24.41
N PRO A 179 18.45 13.00 23.86
CA PRO A 179 19.78 13.27 24.37
C PRO A 179 19.76 13.66 25.84
N LEU A 180 20.80 13.22 26.57
CA LEU A 180 20.98 13.60 27.96
C LEU A 180 21.57 15.01 28.08
N THR A 181 21.37 15.67 29.24
CA THR A 181 22.02 16.94 29.54
C THR A 181 23.55 16.83 29.49
N GLU A 182 24.09 15.64 29.77
CA GLU A 182 25.51 15.30 29.75
C GLU A 182 25.66 13.78 29.63
N GLY A 183 26.64 13.29 28.85
CA GLY A 183 26.92 11.86 28.66
C GLY A 183 26.04 11.22 27.58
N SER A 184 25.83 9.91 27.67
CA SER A 184 25.16 9.10 26.66
C SER A 184 24.30 8.02 27.32
N HIS A 185 23.23 7.59 26.65
CA HIS A 185 22.46 6.42 27.04
C HIS A 185 23.28 5.11 27.03
N ARG A 186 24.49 5.10 26.40
CA ARG A 186 25.45 3.99 26.48
C ARG A 186 25.94 3.78 27.91
N ASP A 187 26.03 4.86 28.70
CA ASP A 187 26.53 4.84 30.07
C ASP A 187 25.44 4.52 31.10
N ALA A 188 24.20 4.28 30.65
CA ALA A 188 23.07 4.03 31.54
C ALA A 188 23.25 2.74 32.32
N THR A 189 23.08 2.81 33.64
CA THR A 189 23.07 1.66 34.57
C THR A 189 21.66 1.36 35.09
N GLY A 190 20.70 2.24 34.81
CA GLY A 190 19.29 2.10 35.20
C GLY A 190 18.48 3.35 34.87
N TYR A 191 17.17 3.21 35.04
CA TYR A 191 16.19 4.25 34.83
C TYR A 191 15.31 4.42 36.08
N ALA A 192 14.88 5.63 36.34
CA ALA A 192 13.89 5.96 37.35
C ALA A 192 13.05 7.17 36.91
N VAL A 193 11.95 7.44 37.58
CA VAL A 193 11.07 8.59 37.31
C VAL A 193 10.75 9.29 38.62
N ASP A 194 10.69 10.61 38.57
CA ASP A 194 10.16 11.42 39.67
C ASP A 194 9.24 12.52 39.11
N GLY A 195 8.84 13.46 39.97
CA GLY A 195 7.93 14.57 39.58
C GLY A 195 8.49 15.50 38.49
N ASP A 196 9.81 15.48 38.25
CA ASP A 196 10.50 16.27 37.22
C ASP A 196 10.78 15.48 35.93
N GLY A 197 10.33 14.20 35.86
CA GLY A 197 10.43 13.34 34.68
C GLY A 197 11.46 12.22 34.81
N LEU A 198 12.09 11.86 33.69
CA LEU A 198 13.03 10.74 33.60
C LEU A 198 14.37 11.01 34.26
N ILE A 199 14.85 10.04 35.03
CA ILE A 199 16.21 9.94 35.57
C ILE A 199 16.92 8.80 34.86
N VAL A 200 18.06 9.08 34.25
CA VAL A 200 18.99 8.08 33.72
C VAL A 200 20.16 7.97 34.68
N ARG A 201 20.28 6.81 35.34
CA ARG A 201 21.38 6.52 36.26
C ARG A 201 22.62 6.14 35.48
N THR A 202 23.76 6.72 35.81
CA THR A 202 25.07 6.39 35.22
C THR A 202 26.12 6.22 36.35
N GLU A 203 27.27 5.65 36.05
CA GLU A 203 28.38 5.62 37.00
C GLU A 203 28.85 7.05 37.45
N GLY A 204 28.68 8.04 36.56
CA GLY A 204 28.97 9.43 36.83
C GLY A 204 27.89 10.20 37.59
N GLY A 205 26.81 9.51 38.02
CA GLY A 205 25.65 10.11 38.70
C GLY A 205 24.39 10.17 37.80
N ASP A 206 23.31 10.68 38.37
CA ASP A 206 22.03 10.78 37.69
C ASP A 206 22.03 11.86 36.62
N ARG A 207 21.42 11.61 35.49
CA ARG A 207 21.26 12.52 34.34
C ARG A 207 19.78 12.69 34.00
N ARG A 208 19.47 13.82 33.38
CA ARG A 208 18.15 14.15 32.85
C ARG A 208 18.19 14.26 31.33
N LEU A 209 17.03 14.20 30.68
CA LEU A 209 16.94 14.55 29.27
C LEU A 209 17.31 16.04 29.06
N ALA A 210 17.98 16.35 27.98
CA ALA A 210 18.27 17.74 27.58
C ALA A 210 16.97 18.51 27.30
N ASP A 211 15.96 17.83 26.72
CA ASP A 211 14.59 18.32 26.62
C ASP A 211 13.66 17.43 27.48
N PRO A 212 13.16 17.93 28.61
CA PRO A 212 12.23 17.18 29.47
C PRO A 212 10.95 16.74 28.75
N ALA A 213 10.50 17.46 27.71
CA ALA A 213 9.32 17.11 26.93
C ALA A 213 9.47 15.80 26.14
N GLY A 214 10.70 15.31 25.95
CA GLY A 214 10.98 14.00 25.35
C GLY A 214 10.57 12.80 26.21
N PHE A 215 10.20 12.99 27.50
CA PHE A 215 9.63 11.94 28.36
C PHE A 215 8.11 11.98 28.34
N ALA A 216 7.46 10.88 27.95
CA ALA A 216 6.00 10.79 27.84
C ALA A 216 5.36 9.99 28.99
N GLY A 217 6.04 8.95 29.50
CA GLY A 217 5.46 8.13 30.54
C GLY A 217 6.29 6.89 30.91
N TYR A 218 5.73 6.05 31.79
CA TYR A 218 6.38 4.82 32.23
C TYR A 218 5.37 3.77 32.69
N THR A 219 5.85 2.53 32.86
CA THR A 219 5.11 1.46 33.53
C THR A 219 5.96 0.89 34.68
N GLY A 220 5.30 0.22 35.62
CA GLY A 220 5.97 -0.31 36.81
C GLY A 220 6.09 0.71 37.96
N ALA A 221 7.08 0.53 38.84
CA ALA A 221 7.35 1.45 39.94
C ALA A 221 8.23 2.62 39.46
N ALA A 222 8.02 3.82 40.00
CA ALA A 222 8.76 5.01 39.56
C ALA A 222 10.28 4.89 39.79
N ASP A 223 10.72 4.24 40.86
CA ASP A 223 12.14 3.99 41.17
C ASP A 223 12.76 2.80 40.43
N ALA A 224 11.91 1.93 39.83
CA ALA A 224 12.27 0.76 39.05
C ALA A 224 11.23 0.47 37.95
N PRO A 225 11.14 1.33 36.90
CA PRO A 225 10.19 1.17 35.83
C PRO A 225 10.45 -0.13 35.04
N THR A 226 9.38 -0.74 34.56
CA THR A 226 9.45 -1.88 33.63
C THR A 226 9.45 -1.42 32.16
N ALA A 227 8.98 -0.20 31.92
CA ALA A 227 9.18 0.50 30.65
C ALA A 227 9.24 2.01 30.85
N VAL A 228 9.98 2.69 29.96
CA VAL A 228 10.07 4.14 29.85
C VAL A 228 9.63 4.54 28.44
N LEU A 229 8.67 5.43 28.32
CA LEU A 229 8.14 5.93 27.07
C LEU A 229 8.73 7.30 26.76
N LEU A 230 9.38 7.42 25.61
CA LEU A 230 9.92 8.65 25.04
C LEU A 230 9.06 9.11 23.87
N VAL A 231 9.07 10.39 23.53
CA VAL A 231 8.41 10.96 22.35
C VAL A 231 9.35 11.86 21.58
N HIS A 232 9.37 11.71 20.24
CA HIS A 232 10.20 12.54 19.36
C HIS A 232 9.53 12.63 17.98
N HIS A 233 9.37 13.84 17.43
CA HIS A 233 8.65 14.13 16.19
C HIS A 233 7.23 13.51 16.14
N GLY A 234 6.55 13.43 17.31
CA GLY A 234 5.21 12.88 17.42
C GLY A 234 5.12 11.35 17.44
N LEU A 235 6.23 10.62 17.27
CA LEU A 235 6.33 9.18 17.42
C LEU A 235 6.95 8.79 18.77
N HIS A 236 6.57 7.62 19.28
CA HIS A 236 7.05 7.15 20.57
C HIS A 236 8.11 6.05 20.43
N ALA A 237 9.02 6.02 21.42
CA ALA A 237 9.98 4.93 21.62
C ALA A 237 9.88 4.44 23.06
N GLU A 238 9.61 3.15 23.25
CA GLU A 238 9.50 2.51 24.56
C GLU A 238 10.78 1.73 24.90
N ILE A 239 11.49 2.13 25.92
CA ILE A 239 12.62 1.36 26.49
C ILE A 239 12.00 0.29 27.38
N VAL A 240 12.06 -0.97 26.98
CA VAL A 240 11.58 -2.14 27.74
C VAL A 240 12.67 -2.62 28.69
N ILE A 241 12.37 -2.66 29.98
CA ILE A 241 13.33 -3.04 31.04
C ILE A 241 12.89 -4.37 31.65
N ASP A 242 13.64 -5.43 31.34
CA ASP A 242 13.41 -6.77 31.87
C ASP A 242 14.77 -7.49 32.11
N ARG A 243 15.21 -7.50 33.36
CA ARG A 243 16.48 -8.13 33.76
C ARG A 243 16.44 -9.67 33.69
N SER A 244 15.29 -10.28 33.45
CA SER A 244 15.16 -11.73 33.26
C SER A 244 15.21 -12.12 31.77
N GLY A 245 15.06 -11.15 30.88
CA GLY A 245 15.09 -11.33 29.43
C GLY A 245 16.50 -11.66 28.91
N ARG A 246 16.57 -12.22 27.71
CA ARG A 246 17.83 -12.69 27.12
C ARG A 246 18.88 -11.57 26.96
N ILE A 247 18.46 -10.39 26.51
CA ILE A 247 19.32 -9.22 26.35
C ILE A 247 19.44 -8.49 27.69
N GLY A 248 18.33 -8.21 28.36
CA GLY A 248 18.28 -7.46 29.59
C GLY A 248 19.10 -8.09 30.75
N THR A 249 19.31 -9.40 30.75
CA THR A 249 20.16 -10.07 31.71
C THR A 249 21.66 -9.76 31.53
N THR A 250 22.08 -9.32 30.33
CA THR A 250 23.46 -8.93 29.99
C THR A 250 23.62 -7.40 29.89
N ASP A 251 22.54 -6.65 29.82
CA ASP A 251 22.55 -5.19 29.79
C ASP A 251 22.60 -4.61 31.21
N VAL A 252 23.55 -3.69 31.44
CA VAL A 252 23.77 -3.10 32.78
C VAL A 252 22.53 -2.38 33.30
N ALA A 253 21.82 -1.66 32.43
CA ALA A 253 20.57 -0.99 32.76
C ALA A 253 19.34 -1.94 32.79
N GLY A 254 19.51 -3.18 32.31
CA GLY A 254 18.44 -4.18 32.20
C GLY A 254 17.54 -3.96 30.98
N VAL A 255 17.99 -3.20 29.96
CA VAL A 255 17.21 -2.96 28.77
C VAL A 255 17.13 -4.24 27.93
N GLN A 256 15.92 -4.74 27.74
CA GLN A 256 15.63 -5.94 26.96
C GLN A 256 15.39 -5.59 25.49
N ASP A 257 14.78 -4.43 25.21
CA ASP A 257 14.39 -4.02 23.87
C ASP A 257 14.11 -2.49 23.81
N ILE A 258 14.09 -1.95 22.62
CA ILE A 258 13.48 -0.67 22.30
C ILE A 258 12.34 -0.95 21.32
N VAL A 259 11.12 -0.60 21.72
CA VAL A 259 9.92 -0.79 20.87
C VAL A 259 9.53 0.57 20.30
N LEU A 260 9.49 0.65 18.98
CA LEU A 260 9.16 1.89 18.27
C LEU A 260 7.68 1.93 17.90
N GLU A 261 7.05 3.07 18.06
CA GLU A 261 5.83 3.39 17.34
C GLU A 261 6.21 3.57 15.87
N SER A 262 5.65 2.71 15.01
CA SER A 262 6.12 2.48 13.64
C SER A 262 5.02 2.73 12.61
N ALA A 263 4.32 1.68 12.18
CA ALA A 263 3.24 1.81 11.21
C ALA A 263 1.98 2.40 11.86
N ILE A 264 1.89 3.73 11.93
CA ILE A 264 0.76 4.42 12.54
C ILE A 264 -0.54 4.26 11.76
N THR A 265 -0.45 4.00 10.45
CA THR A 265 -1.55 3.66 9.57
C THR A 265 -1.25 2.40 8.77
N THR A 266 -2.31 1.66 8.40
CA THR A 266 -2.21 0.44 7.60
C THR A 266 -3.36 0.38 6.61
N ILE A 267 -3.07 0.05 5.35
CA ILE A 267 -4.06 -0.16 4.30
C ILE A 267 -4.34 -1.67 4.21
N LEU A 268 -5.57 -2.06 4.50
CA LEU A 268 -6.10 -3.39 4.25
C LEU A 268 -6.63 -3.42 2.81
N ASP A 269 -6.01 -4.22 1.97
CA ASP A 269 -6.15 -4.12 0.52
C ASP A 269 -7.11 -5.16 -0.06
N LEU A 270 -8.10 -4.70 -0.84
CA LEU A 270 -8.99 -5.52 -1.67
C LEU A 270 -8.69 -5.39 -3.17
N GLU A 271 -7.58 -4.75 -3.53
CA GLU A 271 -7.23 -4.44 -4.92
C GLU A 271 -5.95 -5.20 -5.34
N ASP A 272 -4.81 -4.54 -5.51
CA ASP A 272 -3.63 -5.11 -6.18
C ASP A 272 -2.95 -6.27 -5.43
N SER A 273 -3.09 -6.36 -4.13
CA SER A 273 -2.46 -7.42 -3.33
C SER A 273 -3.34 -8.66 -3.12
N VAL A 274 -4.53 -8.71 -3.71
CA VAL A 274 -5.44 -9.86 -3.59
C VAL A 274 -5.90 -10.39 -4.94
N ALA A 275 -6.26 -11.67 -4.97
CA ALA A 275 -6.90 -12.35 -6.10
C ALA A 275 -8.37 -12.64 -5.75
N ALA A 276 -9.21 -11.61 -5.76
CA ALA A 276 -10.64 -11.69 -5.45
C ALA A 276 -11.47 -11.62 -6.75
N VAL A 277 -11.93 -12.77 -7.25
CA VAL A 277 -12.51 -12.86 -8.60
C VAL A 277 -13.98 -13.26 -8.63
N ASP A 278 -14.56 -13.60 -7.48
CA ASP A 278 -15.95 -14.03 -7.36
C ASP A 278 -16.58 -13.67 -6.00
N GLY A 279 -17.82 -14.10 -5.78
CA GLY A 279 -18.58 -13.78 -4.56
C GLY A 279 -18.01 -14.39 -3.29
N ASP A 280 -17.36 -15.55 -3.36
CA ASP A 280 -16.73 -16.20 -2.21
C ASP A 280 -15.52 -15.38 -1.73
N ASP A 281 -14.65 -14.98 -2.68
CA ASP A 281 -13.46 -14.18 -2.39
C ASP A 281 -13.85 -12.81 -1.82
N LYS A 282 -14.83 -12.12 -2.45
CA LYS A 282 -15.30 -10.82 -1.98
C LYS A 282 -15.93 -10.89 -0.59
N ALA A 283 -16.77 -11.90 -0.33
CA ALA A 283 -17.38 -12.10 0.98
C ALA A 283 -16.34 -12.39 2.07
N LEU A 284 -15.25 -13.11 1.75
CA LEU A 284 -14.12 -13.30 2.69
C LEU A 284 -13.49 -11.95 3.04
N GLY A 285 -13.21 -11.10 2.06
CA GLY A 285 -12.65 -9.77 2.28
C GLY A 285 -13.57 -8.91 3.15
N TYR A 286 -14.87 -8.87 2.85
CA TYR A 286 -15.83 -8.07 3.63
C TYR A 286 -15.99 -8.59 5.06
N ARG A 287 -15.98 -9.92 5.28
CA ARG A 287 -16.00 -10.51 6.63
C ARG A 287 -14.74 -10.17 7.41
N ASN A 288 -13.56 -10.24 6.79
CA ASN A 288 -12.31 -9.87 7.45
C ASN A 288 -12.29 -8.38 7.82
N TRP A 289 -12.72 -7.49 6.91
CA TRP A 289 -12.87 -6.08 7.20
C TRP A 289 -13.80 -5.83 8.40
N ARG A 290 -15.00 -6.40 8.35
CA ARG A 290 -15.96 -6.29 9.45
C ARG A 290 -15.38 -6.82 10.77
N GLY A 291 -14.63 -7.94 10.71
CA GLY A 291 -14.01 -8.53 11.88
C GLY A 291 -13.00 -7.61 12.59
N PHE A 292 -12.37 -6.68 11.87
CA PHE A 292 -11.60 -5.60 12.49
C PHE A 292 -12.50 -4.55 13.15
N MET A 293 -13.64 -4.25 12.54
CA MET A 293 -14.56 -3.21 13.01
C MET A 293 -15.40 -3.65 14.20
N ASP A 294 -15.74 -4.94 14.29
CA ASP A 294 -16.48 -5.51 15.41
C ASP A 294 -15.59 -6.20 16.47
N GLY A 295 -14.27 -6.26 16.22
CA GLY A 295 -13.31 -6.87 17.12
C GLY A 295 -13.31 -8.41 17.12
N SER A 296 -14.05 -9.06 16.24
CA SER A 296 -14.14 -10.54 16.18
C SER A 296 -12.99 -11.21 15.45
N ILE A 297 -12.20 -10.46 14.66
CA ILE A 297 -11.12 -11.05 13.87
C ILE A 297 -10.05 -11.68 14.76
N SER A 298 -9.71 -12.92 14.47
CA SER A 298 -8.69 -13.65 15.19
C SER A 298 -8.08 -14.75 14.32
N GLU A 299 -6.83 -15.10 14.61
CA GLU A 299 -6.13 -16.18 13.93
C GLU A 299 -5.41 -17.10 14.92
N SER A 300 -5.50 -18.40 14.66
CA SER A 300 -4.78 -19.41 15.45
C SER A 300 -3.38 -19.60 14.87
N VAL A 301 -2.34 -19.29 15.66
CA VAL A 301 -0.94 -19.38 15.25
C VAL A 301 -0.20 -20.39 16.11
N THR A 302 0.48 -21.34 15.46
CA THR A 302 1.38 -22.29 16.15
C THR A 302 2.82 -21.87 15.92
N LYS A 303 3.54 -21.57 17.02
CA LYS A 303 4.97 -21.23 17.00
C LYS A 303 5.68 -22.05 18.08
N ASN A 304 6.76 -22.74 17.73
CA ASN A 304 7.55 -23.57 18.65
C ASN A 304 6.70 -24.61 19.44
N GLY A 305 5.72 -25.22 18.76
CA GLY A 305 4.83 -26.23 19.37
C GLY A 305 3.77 -25.68 20.34
N ARG A 306 3.64 -24.36 20.46
CA ARG A 306 2.58 -23.69 21.22
C ARG A 306 1.62 -23.01 20.28
N THR A 307 0.32 -23.30 20.46
CA THR A 307 -0.77 -22.62 19.74
C THR A 307 -1.32 -21.50 20.60
N PHE A 308 -1.48 -20.32 19.99
CA PHE A 308 -2.10 -19.16 20.62
C PHE A 308 -2.99 -18.42 19.62
N THR A 309 -3.99 -17.74 20.11
CA THR A 309 -4.87 -16.89 19.29
C THR A 309 -4.26 -15.52 19.15
N ARG A 310 -4.09 -15.06 17.92
CA ARG A 310 -3.65 -13.70 17.60
C ARG A 310 -4.88 -12.83 17.29
N VAL A 311 -4.92 -11.66 17.91
CA VAL A 311 -5.97 -10.65 17.75
C VAL A 311 -5.32 -9.27 17.57
N PRO A 312 -6.06 -8.26 17.14
CA PRO A 312 -5.60 -6.86 17.21
C PRO A 312 -5.24 -6.47 18.66
N ASN A 313 -4.11 -5.78 18.82
CA ASN A 313 -3.60 -5.38 20.13
C ASN A 313 -4.55 -4.39 20.82
N ALA A 314 -4.65 -4.52 22.15
CA ALA A 314 -5.27 -3.52 22.99
C ALA A 314 -4.39 -2.26 23.10
N ASP A 315 -5.00 -1.16 23.52
CA ASP A 315 -4.30 0.09 23.78
C ASP A 315 -3.28 -0.06 24.91
N ARG A 316 -2.23 0.75 24.86
CA ARG A 316 -1.10 0.74 25.81
C ARG A 316 -1.29 1.85 26.82
N VAL A 317 -1.16 1.52 28.09
CA VAL A 317 -1.42 2.45 29.19
C VAL A 317 -0.12 2.72 29.96
N TYR A 318 0.18 3.99 30.15
CA TYR A 318 1.36 4.47 30.87
C TYR A 318 0.96 5.46 31.96
N ARG A 319 1.83 5.65 32.95
CA ARG A 319 1.75 6.73 33.93
C ARG A 319 2.61 7.89 33.50
N THR A 320 2.12 9.10 33.65
CA THR A 320 2.90 10.34 33.42
C THR A 320 3.70 10.74 34.68
N ALA A 321 4.66 11.66 34.56
CA ALA A 321 5.48 12.13 35.68
C ALA A 321 4.65 12.76 36.83
N ASP A 322 3.56 13.43 36.49
CA ASP A 322 2.61 14.06 37.45
C ASP A 322 1.62 13.07 38.05
N GLY A 323 1.72 11.79 37.73
CA GLY A 323 0.87 10.73 38.26
C GLY A 323 -0.44 10.52 37.49
N GLY A 324 -0.62 11.20 36.35
CA GLY A 324 -1.71 10.97 35.39
C GLY A 324 -1.58 9.66 34.62
N GLU A 325 -2.50 9.47 33.68
CA GLU A 325 -2.51 8.33 32.76
C GLU A 325 -2.41 8.79 31.29
N LEU A 326 -1.58 8.12 30.50
CA LEU A 326 -1.47 8.28 29.05
C LEU A 326 -1.85 6.97 28.39
N THR A 327 -2.88 6.99 27.55
CA THR A 327 -3.28 5.83 26.75
C THR A 327 -2.94 6.08 25.28
N LEU A 328 -2.18 5.17 24.68
CA LEU A 328 -1.81 5.18 23.27
C LEU A 328 -2.44 3.99 22.54
N PRO A 329 -2.87 4.17 21.27
CA PRO A 329 -3.40 3.07 20.49
C PRO A 329 -2.40 1.92 20.34
N GLY A 330 -2.86 0.70 20.57
CA GLY A 330 -2.05 -0.52 20.43
C GLY A 330 -1.92 -0.99 18.99
N ARG A 331 -2.74 -0.46 18.08
CA ARG A 331 -2.80 -0.83 16.66
C ARG A 331 -2.83 0.39 15.75
N ALA A 332 -2.51 0.17 14.48
CA ALA A 332 -2.59 1.17 13.42
C ALA A 332 -4.04 1.62 13.18
N VAL A 333 -4.23 2.86 12.74
CA VAL A 333 -5.49 3.28 12.11
C VAL A 333 -5.59 2.61 10.74
N LEU A 334 -6.70 1.94 10.49
CA LEU A 334 -6.90 1.12 9.29
C LEU A 334 -7.63 1.91 8.21
N PHE A 335 -7.04 1.88 7.02
CA PHE A 335 -7.72 2.18 5.75
C PHE A 335 -8.16 0.87 5.10
N ILE A 336 -9.18 0.93 4.26
CA ILE A 336 -9.47 -0.12 3.29
C ILE A 336 -9.23 0.41 1.88
N ARG A 337 -8.51 -0.35 1.04
CA ARG A 337 -8.43 -0.02 -0.39
C ARG A 337 -9.49 -0.82 -1.14
N ASN A 338 -10.51 -0.13 -1.63
CA ASN A 338 -11.51 -0.69 -2.55
C ASN A 338 -10.92 -0.73 -3.97
N VAL A 339 -11.55 -1.47 -4.90
CA VAL A 339 -11.07 -1.46 -6.29
C VAL A 339 -11.46 -0.17 -7.04
N GLY A 340 -10.80 0.08 -8.18
CA GLY A 340 -11.07 1.20 -9.07
C GLY A 340 -12.42 1.15 -9.78
N HIS A 341 -12.49 1.82 -10.95
CA HIS A 341 -13.74 1.94 -11.71
C HIS A 341 -13.89 0.93 -12.86
N LEU A 342 -12.78 0.22 -13.24
CA LEU A 342 -12.78 -0.63 -14.43
C LEU A 342 -13.55 -1.93 -14.25
N MET A 343 -13.23 -2.67 -13.17
CA MET A 343 -13.62 -4.07 -13.06
C MET A 343 -15.11 -4.27 -12.76
N ARG A 344 -15.64 -5.34 -13.33
CA ARG A 344 -16.95 -5.92 -13.00
C ARG A 344 -16.76 -7.22 -12.24
N THR A 345 -17.78 -7.63 -11.49
CA THR A 345 -17.74 -8.84 -10.66
C THR A 345 -18.99 -9.69 -10.84
N PRO A 346 -18.84 -11.02 -10.97
CA PRO A 346 -19.98 -11.94 -10.97
C PRO A 346 -20.60 -12.11 -9.58
N ALA A 347 -20.04 -11.50 -8.54
CA ALA A 347 -20.61 -11.56 -7.19
C ALA A 347 -22.03 -10.99 -7.12
N VAL A 348 -22.36 -10.05 -8.00
CA VAL A 348 -23.70 -9.48 -8.16
C VAL A 348 -23.99 -9.28 -9.64
N LEU A 349 -25.16 -9.69 -10.08
CA LEU A 349 -25.67 -9.43 -11.42
C LEU A 349 -26.85 -8.44 -11.33
N ASP A 350 -26.92 -7.53 -12.28
CA ASP A 350 -27.99 -6.56 -12.41
C ASP A 350 -29.31 -7.20 -12.93
N ARG A 351 -30.33 -6.38 -13.13
CA ARG A 351 -31.65 -6.81 -13.66
C ARG A 351 -31.60 -7.43 -15.06
N ASN A 352 -30.52 -7.20 -15.81
CA ASN A 352 -30.31 -7.74 -17.15
C ASN A 352 -29.42 -9.01 -17.11
N GLY A 353 -28.94 -9.41 -15.95
CA GLY A 353 -28.00 -10.52 -15.77
C GLY A 353 -26.55 -10.17 -16.06
N GLU A 354 -26.23 -8.87 -16.14
CA GLU A 354 -24.87 -8.38 -16.38
C GLU A 354 -24.11 -8.20 -15.05
N GLU A 355 -22.81 -8.50 -15.05
CA GLU A 355 -21.92 -8.27 -13.91
C GLU A 355 -21.91 -6.78 -13.53
N VAL A 356 -22.05 -6.45 -12.23
CA VAL A 356 -22.01 -5.07 -11.73
C VAL A 356 -20.58 -4.57 -11.59
N PHE A 357 -20.38 -3.23 -11.57
CA PHE A 357 -19.08 -2.65 -11.29
C PHE A 357 -18.65 -2.94 -9.86
N GLU A 358 -17.50 -3.58 -9.73
CA GLU A 358 -16.95 -4.07 -8.47
C GLU A 358 -16.69 -2.93 -7.48
N GLY A 359 -16.20 -1.76 -7.94
CA GLY A 359 -15.95 -0.61 -7.09
C GLY A 359 -17.21 0.01 -6.48
N ILE A 360 -18.39 -0.15 -7.12
CA ILE A 360 -19.69 0.26 -6.55
C ILE A 360 -20.09 -0.72 -5.44
N LEU A 361 -19.95 -2.02 -5.70
CA LEU A 361 -20.22 -3.06 -4.69
C LEU A 361 -19.33 -2.89 -3.46
N ASP A 362 -18.03 -2.67 -3.66
CA ASP A 362 -17.09 -2.46 -2.55
C ASP A 362 -17.49 -1.28 -1.67
N ALA A 363 -17.86 -0.14 -2.26
CA ALA A 363 -18.26 1.04 -1.48
C ALA A 363 -19.47 0.74 -0.57
N ILE A 364 -20.45 -0.03 -1.05
CA ILE A 364 -21.64 -0.42 -0.31
C ILE A 364 -21.28 -1.43 0.80
N MET A 365 -20.56 -2.50 0.46
CA MET A 365 -20.33 -3.62 1.37
C MET A 365 -19.27 -3.29 2.45
N THR A 366 -18.23 -2.53 2.10
CA THR A 366 -17.21 -2.13 3.08
C THR A 366 -17.73 -1.09 4.06
N SER A 367 -18.61 -0.18 3.62
CA SER A 367 -19.28 0.75 4.53
C SER A 367 -20.28 0.04 5.45
N LEU A 368 -21.04 -0.93 4.96
CA LEU A 368 -21.88 -1.80 5.78
C LEU A 368 -21.05 -2.56 6.83
N GLY A 369 -19.89 -3.10 6.45
CA GLY A 369 -18.96 -3.77 7.35
C GLY A 369 -18.38 -2.87 8.43
N SER A 370 -18.37 -1.54 8.23
CA SER A 370 -17.82 -0.56 9.18
C SER A 370 -18.81 -0.11 10.26
N LEU A 371 -20.09 -0.47 10.17
CA LEU A 371 -21.11 0.00 11.12
C LEU A 371 -20.81 -0.28 12.59
N PRO A 372 -20.24 -1.44 13.00
CA PRO A 372 -19.92 -1.69 14.41
C PRO A 372 -18.96 -0.66 15.01
N GLU A 373 -18.02 -0.16 14.22
CA GLU A 373 -17.03 0.83 14.62
C GLU A 373 -17.58 2.25 14.55
N LEU A 374 -18.41 2.56 13.56
CA LEU A 374 -18.97 3.91 13.37
C LEU A 374 -20.10 4.25 14.36
N GLU A 375 -20.96 3.31 14.67
CA GLU A 375 -22.16 3.54 15.48
C GLU A 375 -22.39 2.47 16.55
N GLY A 376 -21.76 1.30 16.43
CA GLY A 376 -22.00 0.13 17.26
C GLY A 376 -21.20 0.11 18.58
N PRO A 377 -21.08 -1.06 19.20
CA PRO A 377 -20.41 -1.23 20.49
C PRO A 377 -18.90 -0.98 20.44
N ASN A 378 -18.30 -1.04 19.24
CA ASN A 378 -16.86 -0.83 19.02
C ASN A 378 -16.55 0.58 18.50
N LYS A 379 -17.47 1.52 18.68
CA LYS A 379 -17.30 2.90 18.21
C LYS A 379 -15.99 3.50 18.66
N GLY A 380 -15.25 4.05 17.71
CA GLY A 380 -13.97 4.75 17.94
C GLY A 380 -12.78 3.82 18.17
N THR A 381 -12.91 2.52 17.91
CA THR A 381 -11.77 1.59 18.05
C THR A 381 -10.80 1.66 16.88
N ASN A 382 -11.24 2.08 15.70
CA ASN A 382 -10.39 2.36 14.55
C ASN A 382 -10.20 3.88 14.36
N SER A 383 -11.29 4.61 14.21
CA SER A 383 -11.28 6.07 14.07
C SER A 383 -11.92 6.72 15.30
N ARG A 384 -11.13 7.39 16.11
CA ARG A 384 -11.63 8.12 17.29
C ARG A 384 -12.50 9.32 16.91
N THR A 385 -12.38 9.78 15.67
CA THR A 385 -13.15 10.88 15.10
C THR A 385 -14.42 10.43 14.38
N GLY A 386 -14.65 9.11 14.24
CA GLY A 386 -15.85 8.53 13.62
C GLY A 386 -15.84 8.58 12.10
N SER A 387 -14.68 8.40 11.48
CA SER A 387 -14.48 8.38 10.03
C SER A 387 -14.16 6.99 9.51
N MET A 388 -14.59 6.68 8.29
CA MET A 388 -14.16 5.52 7.53
C MET A 388 -13.17 5.96 6.44
N TYR A 389 -11.99 5.37 6.42
CA TYR A 389 -10.90 5.72 5.51
C TYR A 389 -10.81 4.75 4.35
N ILE A 390 -11.02 5.23 3.12
CA ILE A 390 -11.04 4.42 1.91
C ILE A 390 -9.97 4.93 0.94
N VAL A 391 -9.04 4.05 0.54
CA VAL A 391 -8.15 4.32 -0.59
C VAL A 391 -8.88 3.97 -1.88
N LYS A 392 -8.94 4.91 -2.82
CA LYS A 392 -9.54 4.71 -4.14
C LYS A 392 -8.45 4.74 -5.21
N PRO A 393 -8.10 3.57 -5.79
CA PRO A 393 -7.02 3.44 -6.77
C PRO A 393 -7.49 3.72 -8.19
N LYS A 394 -6.51 3.90 -9.08
CA LYS A 394 -6.67 3.85 -10.54
C LYS A 394 -7.78 4.77 -11.10
N MET A 395 -7.89 5.98 -10.54
CA MET A 395 -8.78 7.03 -11.06
C MET A 395 -8.09 7.87 -12.12
N HIS A 396 -8.75 8.09 -13.25
CA HIS A 396 -8.24 8.86 -14.39
C HIS A 396 -8.87 10.26 -14.43
N GLY A 397 -8.34 11.16 -13.61
CA GLY A 397 -8.68 12.57 -13.60
C GLY A 397 -9.83 12.96 -12.65
N PRO A 398 -10.16 14.26 -12.59
CA PRO A 398 -11.05 14.83 -11.56
C PRO A 398 -12.48 14.34 -11.65
N GLU A 399 -12.97 13.97 -12.82
CA GLU A 399 -14.35 13.49 -13.00
C GLU A 399 -14.58 12.14 -12.32
N GLU A 400 -13.57 11.27 -12.36
CA GLU A 400 -13.63 9.98 -11.67
C GLU A 400 -13.49 10.13 -10.16
N VAL A 401 -12.73 11.11 -9.69
CA VAL A 401 -12.68 11.47 -8.27
C VAL A 401 -14.03 12.02 -7.80
N ALA A 402 -14.67 12.90 -8.58
CA ALA A 402 -16.02 13.39 -8.29
C ALA A 402 -17.05 12.27 -8.23
N PHE A 403 -16.97 11.31 -9.15
CA PHE A 403 -17.83 10.12 -9.16
C PHE A 403 -17.63 9.27 -7.90
N ALA A 404 -16.38 9.04 -7.46
CA ALA A 404 -16.10 8.32 -6.24
C ALA A 404 -16.66 9.06 -5.00
N ALA A 405 -16.53 10.38 -4.93
CA ALA A 405 -17.08 11.18 -3.83
C ALA A 405 -18.62 11.13 -3.80
N GLU A 406 -19.29 11.13 -4.96
CA GLU A 406 -20.74 10.96 -5.06
C GLU A 406 -21.16 9.54 -4.63
N LEU A 407 -20.47 8.49 -5.09
CA LEU A 407 -20.73 7.12 -4.69
C LEU A 407 -20.67 6.96 -3.16
N PHE A 408 -19.66 7.55 -2.52
CA PHE A 408 -19.55 7.54 -1.06
C PHE A 408 -20.71 8.26 -0.38
N GLY A 409 -21.13 9.42 -0.91
CA GLY A 409 -22.32 10.11 -0.42
C GLY A 409 -23.60 9.28 -0.55
N ARG A 410 -23.75 8.50 -1.62
CA ARG A 410 -24.89 7.59 -1.82
C ARG A 410 -24.84 6.40 -0.85
N ALA A 411 -23.66 5.85 -0.58
CA ALA A 411 -23.48 4.78 0.41
C ALA A 411 -23.78 5.27 1.84
N GLU A 412 -23.33 6.48 2.19
CA GLU A 412 -23.68 7.12 3.46
C GLU A 412 -25.21 7.28 3.64
N GLN A 413 -25.90 7.76 2.60
CA GLN A 413 -27.36 7.92 2.61
C GLN A 413 -28.07 6.56 2.77
N LEU A 414 -27.63 5.53 2.04
CA LEU A 414 -28.18 4.17 2.12
C LEU A 414 -28.12 3.62 3.54
N LEU A 415 -27.02 3.89 4.23
CA LEU A 415 -26.79 3.39 5.58
C LEU A 415 -27.22 4.37 6.70
N GLY A 416 -27.74 5.55 6.35
CA GLY A 416 -28.11 6.58 7.31
C GLY A 416 -26.93 7.17 8.08
N LEU A 417 -25.71 7.10 7.53
CA LEU A 417 -24.51 7.67 8.13
C LEU A 417 -24.48 9.20 7.95
N PRO A 418 -23.84 9.94 8.87
CA PRO A 418 -23.57 11.36 8.67
C PRO A 418 -22.83 11.62 7.36
N ALA A 419 -23.16 12.71 6.68
CA ALA A 419 -22.49 13.11 5.46
C ALA A 419 -20.98 13.28 5.73
N ARG A 420 -20.14 12.86 4.78
CA ARG A 420 -18.66 12.91 4.84
C ARG A 420 -18.04 11.99 5.92
N THR A 421 -18.75 10.98 6.39
CA THR A 421 -18.16 9.90 7.19
C THR A 421 -17.12 9.11 6.40
N MET A 422 -17.41 8.80 5.12
CA MET A 422 -16.50 8.11 4.22
C MET A 422 -15.50 9.10 3.62
N LYS A 423 -14.23 8.92 3.97
CA LYS A 423 -13.10 9.72 3.49
C LYS A 423 -12.45 9.05 2.30
N ILE A 424 -11.78 9.84 1.45
CA ILE A 424 -11.12 9.35 0.24
C ILE A 424 -9.61 9.56 0.30
N GLY A 425 -8.85 8.50 0.13
CA GLY A 425 -7.44 8.53 -0.24
C GLY A 425 -7.33 8.44 -1.77
N ILE A 426 -6.81 9.47 -2.40
CA ILE A 426 -6.61 9.51 -3.84
C ILE A 426 -5.24 8.92 -4.16
N MET A 427 -5.21 7.81 -4.91
CA MET A 427 -3.97 7.34 -5.53
C MET A 427 -3.66 8.21 -6.75
N ASP A 428 -2.53 8.90 -6.70
CA ASP A 428 -1.95 9.63 -7.83
C ASP A 428 -1.06 8.66 -8.60
N GLU A 429 -1.68 7.82 -9.40
CA GLU A 429 -1.00 6.69 -10.07
C GLU A 429 -1.42 6.51 -11.54
N GLU A 430 -2.31 7.37 -12.03
CA GLU A 430 -2.67 7.42 -13.43
C GLU A 430 -2.27 8.78 -14.02
N ARG A 431 -1.73 8.79 -15.23
CA ARG A 431 -1.12 9.98 -15.85
C ARG A 431 -2.08 11.18 -15.91
N ARG A 432 -3.37 10.92 -16.21
CA ARG A 432 -4.39 11.99 -16.28
C ARG A 432 -4.68 12.58 -14.91
N THR A 433 -4.63 11.79 -13.83
CA THR A 433 -4.73 12.31 -12.45
C THR A 433 -3.50 13.11 -12.07
N SER A 434 -2.29 12.61 -12.35
CA SER A 434 -1.05 13.35 -12.09
C SER A 434 -1.00 14.70 -12.79
N ALA A 435 -1.42 14.74 -14.06
CA ALA A 435 -1.44 15.98 -14.85
C ALA A 435 -2.50 17.00 -14.34
N ASN A 436 -3.58 16.51 -13.71
CA ASN A 436 -4.70 17.32 -13.22
C ASN A 436 -4.89 17.23 -11.70
N LEU A 437 -3.83 16.97 -10.94
CA LEU A 437 -3.92 16.60 -9.51
C LEU A 437 -4.65 17.66 -8.67
N LYS A 438 -4.41 18.95 -8.92
CA LYS A 438 -5.11 20.04 -8.22
C LYS A 438 -6.64 20.00 -8.43
N ALA A 439 -7.07 19.71 -9.66
CA ALA A 439 -8.49 19.55 -9.98
C ALA A 439 -9.07 18.25 -9.38
N ALA A 440 -8.27 17.17 -9.33
CA ALA A 440 -8.66 15.92 -8.69
C ALA A 440 -8.88 16.12 -7.17
N ILE A 441 -7.98 16.82 -6.49
CA ILE A 441 -8.14 17.16 -5.07
C ILE A 441 -9.38 18.05 -4.87
N ALA A 442 -9.60 19.04 -5.74
CA ALA A 442 -10.76 19.92 -5.67
C ALA A 442 -12.09 19.15 -5.75
N ALA A 443 -12.15 18.09 -6.55
CA ALA A 443 -13.36 17.28 -6.75
C ALA A 443 -13.82 16.53 -5.49
N ALA A 444 -12.94 16.37 -4.48
CA ALA A 444 -13.26 15.72 -3.21
C ALA A 444 -12.67 16.47 -2.00
N SER A 445 -12.53 17.79 -2.09
CA SER A 445 -11.80 18.62 -1.12
C SER A 445 -12.33 18.57 0.31
N ASP A 446 -13.58 18.13 0.50
CA ASP A 446 -14.22 17.95 1.81
C ASP A 446 -14.15 16.48 2.33
N ARG A 447 -13.46 15.57 1.60
CA ARG A 447 -13.32 14.16 1.94
C ARG A 447 -11.89 13.66 1.87
N VAL A 448 -10.96 14.37 1.18
CA VAL A 448 -9.58 13.92 0.97
C VAL A 448 -8.85 13.79 2.29
N VAL A 449 -8.25 12.62 2.53
CA VAL A 449 -7.41 12.31 3.69
C VAL A 449 -6.02 11.82 3.29
N PHE A 450 -5.76 11.68 1.99
CA PHE A 450 -4.51 11.16 1.51
C PHE A 450 -4.39 11.37 -0.01
N ILE A 451 -3.19 11.76 -0.45
CA ILE A 451 -2.72 11.57 -1.81
C ILE A 451 -1.43 10.73 -1.73
N ASN A 452 -1.24 9.83 -2.67
CA ASN A 452 -0.06 8.96 -2.66
C ASN A 452 0.41 8.69 -4.08
N THR A 453 1.73 8.73 -4.28
CA THR A 453 2.34 8.35 -5.55
C THR A 453 2.49 6.83 -5.62
N GLY A 454 1.88 6.21 -6.65
CA GLY A 454 2.03 4.79 -7.00
C GLY A 454 2.84 4.65 -8.28
N PHE A 455 4.17 4.77 -8.21
CA PHE A 455 5.05 4.89 -9.39
C PHE A 455 5.02 3.69 -10.33
N LEU A 456 4.64 2.49 -9.85
CA LEU A 456 4.55 1.29 -10.69
C LEU A 456 3.35 1.41 -11.65
N ASP A 457 2.16 1.66 -11.15
CA ASP A 457 0.97 1.91 -11.96
C ASP A 457 1.15 3.16 -12.82
N ARG A 458 1.73 4.23 -12.25
CA ARG A 458 2.01 5.47 -12.98
C ARG A 458 2.89 5.24 -14.21
N THR A 459 3.91 4.38 -14.07
CA THR A 459 4.79 4.01 -15.20
C THR A 459 4.05 3.11 -16.19
N GLY A 460 3.25 2.16 -15.72
CA GLY A 460 2.42 1.32 -16.59
C GLY A 460 1.45 2.15 -17.44
N ASP A 461 0.80 3.15 -16.84
CA ASP A 461 -0.08 4.07 -17.55
C ASP A 461 0.67 5.01 -18.50
N GLU A 462 1.90 5.46 -18.14
CA GLU A 462 2.74 6.23 -19.06
C GLU A 462 3.08 5.45 -20.32
N ILE A 463 3.46 4.16 -20.17
CA ILE A 463 3.77 3.29 -21.31
C ILE A 463 2.52 3.12 -22.19
N HIS A 464 1.37 2.84 -21.58
CA HIS A 464 0.13 2.63 -22.33
C HIS A 464 -0.35 3.92 -23.02
N THR A 465 -0.37 5.04 -22.31
CA THR A 465 -0.83 6.33 -22.84
C THR A 465 0.02 6.78 -24.02
N SER A 466 1.32 6.53 -23.99
CA SER A 466 2.26 6.91 -25.06
C SER A 466 2.71 5.72 -25.91
N LEU A 467 1.90 4.65 -25.97
CA LEU A 467 2.25 3.36 -26.59
C LEU A 467 2.74 3.50 -28.02
N HIS A 468 2.17 4.42 -28.80
CA HIS A 468 2.49 4.65 -30.21
C HIS A 468 3.54 5.73 -30.46
N ALA A 469 4.08 6.37 -29.42
CA ALA A 469 5.11 7.40 -29.58
C ALA A 469 6.46 6.80 -30.03
N GLY A 470 6.81 5.63 -29.50
CA GLY A 470 8.08 4.95 -29.78
C GLY A 470 8.39 3.88 -28.74
N PRO A 471 9.51 3.16 -28.89
CA PRO A 471 9.94 2.20 -27.89
C PRO A 471 10.37 2.92 -26.60
N PHE A 472 9.96 2.39 -25.47
CA PHE A 472 10.32 2.90 -24.15
C PHE A 472 11.72 2.41 -23.72
N LEU A 473 12.34 3.16 -22.81
CA LEU A 473 13.57 2.75 -22.13
C LEU A 473 13.34 1.47 -21.29
N PRO A 474 14.40 0.70 -20.98
CA PRO A 474 14.35 -0.36 -19.97
C PRO A 474 13.83 0.15 -18.62
N LYS A 475 13.12 -0.71 -17.89
CA LYS A 475 12.41 -0.38 -16.65
C LYS A 475 13.27 0.36 -15.61
N ALA A 476 14.52 -0.04 -15.45
CA ALA A 476 15.45 0.60 -14.51
C ALA A 476 15.80 2.04 -14.90
N LEU A 477 15.86 2.34 -16.21
CA LEU A 477 16.17 3.67 -16.72
C LEU A 477 14.95 4.60 -16.72
N ILE A 478 13.73 4.06 -16.85
CA ILE A 478 12.48 4.84 -16.76
C ILE A 478 12.39 5.58 -15.43
N LYS A 479 12.76 4.94 -14.33
CA LYS A 479 12.74 5.54 -12.97
C LYS A 479 13.63 6.78 -12.83
N GLN A 480 14.61 6.94 -13.68
CA GLN A 480 15.59 8.04 -13.63
C GLN A 480 15.21 9.20 -14.56
N GLN A 481 14.11 9.10 -15.29
CA GLN A 481 13.71 10.10 -16.27
C GLN A 481 13.04 11.32 -15.63
N PRO A 482 13.10 12.50 -16.26
CA PRO A 482 12.57 13.74 -15.75
C PRO A 482 11.09 13.69 -15.36
N PHE A 483 10.27 12.91 -16.08
CA PHE A 483 8.83 12.79 -15.77
C PHE A 483 8.60 12.19 -14.38
N MET A 484 9.44 11.24 -13.95
CA MET A 484 9.32 10.61 -12.63
C MET A 484 9.63 11.62 -11.52
N LYS A 485 10.71 12.40 -11.68
CA LYS A 485 11.02 13.47 -10.72
C LYS A 485 9.90 14.52 -10.68
N ALA A 486 9.40 14.94 -11.83
CA ALA A 486 8.30 15.89 -11.91
C ALA A 486 7.03 15.35 -11.23
N TYR A 487 6.71 14.08 -11.43
CA TYR A 487 5.59 13.40 -10.80
C TYR A 487 5.69 13.41 -9.28
N GLU A 488 6.84 12.99 -8.73
CA GLU A 488 7.07 12.91 -7.29
C GLU A 488 7.08 14.28 -6.62
N ASP A 489 7.72 15.28 -7.23
CA ASP A 489 7.80 16.65 -6.69
C ASP A 489 6.46 17.38 -6.77
N ARG A 490 5.73 17.25 -7.90
CA ARG A 490 4.42 17.87 -8.10
C ARG A 490 3.38 17.34 -7.12
N ASN A 491 3.41 16.06 -6.81
CA ASN A 491 2.49 15.46 -5.85
C ASN A 491 2.57 16.18 -4.49
N VAL A 492 3.75 16.36 -3.95
CA VAL A 492 3.96 17.08 -2.67
C VAL A 492 3.60 18.55 -2.80
N SER A 493 4.11 19.23 -3.83
CA SER A 493 3.90 20.66 -4.04
C SER A 493 2.42 21.03 -4.16
N ILE A 494 1.67 20.28 -5.00
CA ILE A 494 0.23 20.50 -5.20
C ILE A 494 -0.56 20.13 -3.95
N GLY A 495 -0.18 19.06 -3.25
CA GLY A 495 -0.81 18.71 -1.98
C GLY A 495 -0.72 19.82 -0.96
N LEU A 496 0.47 20.43 -0.79
CA LEU A 496 0.66 21.58 0.10
C LEU A 496 -0.09 22.82 -0.36
N GLU A 497 -0.08 23.11 -1.67
CA GLU A 497 -0.85 24.23 -2.24
C GLU A 497 -2.37 24.09 -2.01
N CYS A 498 -2.88 22.85 -2.03
CA CYS A 498 -4.29 22.57 -1.76
C CYS A 498 -4.63 22.52 -0.25
N GLY A 499 -3.66 22.70 0.64
CA GLY A 499 -3.88 22.73 2.09
C GLY A 499 -4.10 21.35 2.71
N LEU A 500 -3.39 20.31 2.23
CA LEU A 500 -3.44 18.99 2.85
C LEU A 500 -2.82 18.96 4.24
N ASP A 501 -1.91 19.90 4.52
CA ASP A 501 -1.24 19.99 5.83
C ASP A 501 -2.26 20.19 6.95
N GLY A 502 -2.20 19.33 7.98
CA GLY A 502 -3.18 19.30 9.06
C GLY A 502 -4.53 18.62 8.73
N HIS A 503 -4.71 18.10 7.50
CA HIS A 503 -5.95 17.45 7.08
C HIS A 503 -5.74 16.05 6.47
N ALA A 504 -4.60 15.81 5.81
CA ALA A 504 -4.39 14.63 5.00
C ALA A 504 -2.91 14.24 4.90
N GLN A 505 -2.67 12.96 4.64
CA GLN A 505 -1.33 12.46 4.35
C GLN A 505 -0.88 12.84 2.93
N ILE A 506 0.42 13.06 2.78
CA ILE A 506 1.12 13.03 1.49
C ILE A 506 2.03 11.81 1.54
N GLY A 507 1.70 10.81 0.74
CA GLY A 507 2.35 9.50 0.78
C GLY A 507 3.24 9.23 -0.43
N LYS A 508 4.19 8.31 -0.24
CA LYS A 508 5.13 7.83 -1.25
C LYS A 508 5.09 6.31 -1.37
N GLY A 509 5.66 5.82 -2.47
CA GLY A 509 5.59 4.43 -2.89
C GLY A 509 6.31 3.42 -2.00
N MET A 510 6.11 2.15 -2.37
CA MET A 510 6.60 0.96 -1.68
C MET A 510 8.12 0.80 -1.80
N TRP A 511 8.76 0.27 -0.75
CA TRP A 511 10.08 -0.36 -0.85
C TRP A 511 9.89 -1.80 -1.33
N ALA A 512 10.41 -2.11 -2.51
CA ALA A 512 10.13 -3.38 -3.19
C ALA A 512 11.04 -4.55 -2.76
N GLU A 513 12.16 -4.29 -2.08
CA GLU A 513 13.22 -5.24 -1.76
C GLU A 513 13.20 -5.61 -0.28
N PRO A 514 12.29 -6.52 0.17
CA PRO A 514 11.99 -6.74 1.59
C PRO A 514 13.16 -7.32 2.40
N ASP A 515 14.16 -7.91 1.74
CA ASP A 515 15.34 -8.48 2.36
C ASP A 515 16.54 -7.49 2.44
N LEU A 516 16.49 -6.36 1.69
CA LEU A 516 17.55 -5.36 1.62
C LEU A 516 17.24 -4.16 2.55
N MET A 517 17.30 -4.39 3.85
CA MET A 517 16.97 -3.37 4.85
C MET A 517 18.09 -2.36 5.05
N HIS A 518 19.36 -2.75 4.85
CA HIS A 518 20.48 -1.81 4.83
C HIS A 518 20.29 -0.74 3.74
N ASP A 519 20.00 -1.17 2.52
CA ASP A 519 19.72 -0.29 1.39
C ASP A 519 18.48 0.59 1.63
N MET A 520 17.44 0.02 2.24
CA MET A 520 16.26 0.78 2.64
C MET A 520 16.61 1.92 3.60
N LEU A 521 17.43 1.64 4.60
CA LEU A 521 17.87 2.65 5.59
C LEU A 521 18.68 3.79 4.95
N GLU A 522 19.44 3.50 3.89
CA GLU A 522 20.20 4.53 3.17
C GLU A 522 19.35 5.36 2.19
N LYS A 523 18.42 4.70 1.48
CA LYS A 523 17.75 5.29 0.31
C LYS A 523 16.38 5.87 0.65
N LYS A 524 15.57 5.17 1.46
CA LYS A 524 14.16 5.52 1.69
C LYS A 524 13.97 6.77 2.56
N ILE A 525 15.02 7.25 3.22
CA ILE A 525 15.03 8.55 3.91
C ILE A 525 14.73 9.73 2.95
N ALA A 526 14.88 9.53 1.65
CA ALA A 526 14.49 10.51 0.64
C ALA A 526 12.99 10.88 0.71
N HIS A 527 12.12 9.95 1.14
CA HIS A 527 10.70 10.20 1.24
C HIS A 527 10.34 11.23 2.31
N PRO A 528 10.69 11.10 3.59
CA PRO A 528 10.46 12.18 4.56
C PRO A 528 11.20 13.47 4.20
N LYS A 529 12.39 13.41 3.59
CA LYS A 529 13.11 14.59 3.08
C LYS A 529 12.39 15.31 1.94
N SER A 530 11.47 14.67 1.24
CA SER A 530 10.60 15.32 0.24
C SER A 530 9.40 16.04 0.84
N GLY A 531 9.19 15.95 2.17
CA GLY A 531 8.00 16.47 2.85
C GLY A 531 6.81 15.51 2.89
N ALA A 532 6.99 14.27 2.45
CA ALA A 532 5.95 13.24 2.55
C ALA A 532 5.78 12.77 4.01
N SER A 533 4.55 12.80 4.52
CA SER A 533 4.25 12.38 5.89
C SER A 533 4.19 10.87 6.06
N THR A 534 4.09 10.12 4.97
CA THR A 534 4.09 8.66 5.01
C THR A 534 4.72 8.07 3.76
N ALA A 535 5.17 6.81 3.87
CA ALA A 535 5.60 6.02 2.73
C ALA A 535 5.36 4.53 2.98
N TRP A 536 5.09 3.79 1.93
CA TRP A 536 4.74 2.38 2.02
C TRP A 536 5.94 1.49 2.28
N VAL A 537 5.74 0.47 3.12
CA VAL A 537 6.72 -0.55 3.45
C VAL A 537 6.11 -1.95 3.34
N PRO A 538 6.92 -2.98 2.95
CA PRO A 538 6.41 -4.30 2.59
C PRO A 538 6.16 -5.23 3.79
N SER A 539 6.62 -4.88 4.99
CA SER A 539 6.52 -5.74 6.16
C SER A 539 6.57 -4.96 7.48
N PRO A 540 6.07 -5.53 8.59
CA PRO A 540 6.24 -4.95 9.93
C PRO A 540 7.69 -4.61 10.28
N THR A 541 8.64 -5.48 9.94
CA THR A 541 10.08 -5.25 10.16
C THR A 541 10.57 -4.03 9.40
N ALA A 542 10.24 -3.93 8.12
CA ALA A 542 10.56 -2.74 7.32
C ALA A 542 9.89 -1.47 7.88
N GLY A 543 8.67 -1.58 8.42
CA GLY A 543 7.98 -0.49 9.11
C GLY A 543 8.75 0.01 10.32
N THR A 544 9.22 -0.91 11.17
CA THR A 544 10.02 -0.57 12.36
C THR A 544 11.32 0.14 11.98
N LEU A 545 12.03 -0.35 10.96
CA LEU A 545 13.27 0.27 10.50
C LEU A 545 13.02 1.61 9.78
N HIS A 546 11.93 1.71 9.02
CA HIS A 546 11.58 2.98 8.34
C HIS A 546 11.16 4.08 9.34
N ALA A 547 10.63 3.72 10.52
CA ALA A 547 10.33 4.68 11.58
C ALA A 547 11.58 5.49 12.03
N LEU A 548 12.76 4.89 11.93
CA LEU A 548 14.03 5.59 12.20
C LEU A 548 14.21 6.85 11.34
N HIS A 549 13.73 6.83 10.10
CA HIS A 549 13.81 7.98 9.20
C HIS A 549 12.95 9.15 9.68
N TYR A 550 11.79 8.91 10.27
CA TYR A 550 10.91 9.95 10.82
C TYR A 550 11.44 10.52 12.14
N HIS A 551 12.26 9.75 12.87
CA HIS A 551 13.05 10.30 13.97
C HIS A 551 14.25 11.14 13.49
N GLN A 552 14.81 10.87 12.31
CA GLN A 552 15.92 11.63 11.73
C GLN A 552 15.46 12.90 11.00
N VAL A 553 14.28 12.85 10.40
CA VAL A 553 13.71 13.92 9.57
C VAL A 553 12.26 14.14 9.98
N ASP A 554 11.94 15.37 10.37
CA ASP A 554 10.56 15.81 10.54
C ASP A 554 10.01 16.32 9.19
N PRO A 555 9.12 15.58 8.51
CA PRO A 555 8.56 16.01 7.24
C PRO A 555 7.77 17.31 7.33
N MET A 556 7.14 17.59 8.48
CA MET A 556 6.38 18.82 8.67
C MET A 556 7.30 20.05 8.69
N ALA A 557 8.46 19.93 9.33
CA ALA A 557 9.50 20.98 9.27
C ALA A 557 10.09 21.13 7.86
N VAL A 558 10.28 20.03 7.13
CA VAL A 558 10.76 20.06 5.74
C VAL A 558 9.79 20.83 4.83
N ARG A 559 8.49 20.64 4.97
CA ARG A 559 7.44 21.31 4.16
C ARG A 559 7.60 22.83 4.13
N ALA A 560 7.96 23.42 5.26
CA ALA A 560 8.17 24.86 5.37
C ALA A 560 9.35 25.41 4.52
N THR A 561 10.22 24.53 4.04
CA THR A 561 11.41 24.87 3.23
C THR A 561 11.23 24.58 1.74
N LEU A 562 10.15 23.90 1.36
CA LEU A 562 9.93 23.50 -0.04
C LEU A 562 9.51 24.67 -0.91
N THR A 563 10.01 24.68 -2.14
CA THR A 563 9.61 25.64 -3.16
C THR A 563 8.53 25.01 -4.04
N PRO A 564 7.40 25.70 -4.29
CA PRO A 564 6.37 25.21 -5.19
C PRO A 564 6.93 24.89 -6.58
N THR A 565 6.44 23.82 -7.19
CA THR A 565 6.77 23.46 -8.57
C THR A 565 6.04 24.38 -9.56
N GLY A 566 6.74 24.81 -10.62
CA GLY A 566 6.19 25.65 -11.67
C GLY A 566 5.54 24.84 -12.81
N GLU A 567 5.14 25.55 -13.88
CA GLU A 567 4.55 24.95 -15.07
C GLU A 567 5.52 24.05 -15.84
N GLU A 568 6.83 24.33 -15.76
CA GLU A 568 7.88 23.48 -16.33
C GLU A 568 7.86 22.05 -15.80
N ALA A 569 7.38 21.83 -14.58
CA ALA A 569 7.23 20.51 -14.02
C ALA A 569 6.06 19.73 -14.65
N LEU A 570 4.98 20.43 -15.07
CA LEU A 570 3.91 19.79 -15.87
C LEU A 570 4.44 19.42 -17.26
N ASP A 571 5.22 20.28 -17.88
CA ASP A 571 5.82 19.97 -19.17
C ASP A 571 6.74 18.76 -19.12
N ALA A 572 7.59 18.67 -18.09
CA ALA A 572 8.45 17.51 -17.87
C ALA A 572 7.64 16.23 -17.58
N LEU A 573 6.52 16.33 -16.87
CA LEU A 573 5.60 15.21 -16.60
C LEU A 573 5.00 14.60 -17.88
N LEU A 574 4.82 15.42 -18.92
CA LEU A 574 4.19 15.02 -20.19
C LEU A 574 5.16 14.41 -21.20
N VAL A 575 6.46 14.37 -20.91
CA VAL A 575 7.49 13.80 -21.81
C VAL A 575 7.62 12.31 -21.59
N PRO A 576 7.24 11.46 -22.56
CA PRO A 576 7.38 10.01 -22.42
C PRO A 576 8.86 9.61 -22.40
N PRO A 577 9.25 8.60 -21.58
CA PRO A 577 10.64 8.13 -21.48
C PRO A 577 11.00 7.15 -22.61
N LEU A 578 11.10 7.68 -23.84
CA LEU A 578 11.42 6.89 -25.02
C LEU A 578 12.92 6.57 -25.11
N ALA A 579 13.24 5.41 -25.68
CA ALA A 579 14.59 5.00 -25.96
C ALA A 579 15.18 5.81 -27.15
N GLY A 580 16.41 6.27 -26.98
CA GLY A 580 17.20 6.91 -28.02
C GLY A 580 18.10 5.93 -28.78
N GLU A 581 18.88 6.47 -29.70
CA GLU A 581 19.87 5.69 -30.46
C GLU A 581 20.92 5.08 -29.50
N GLY A 582 21.06 3.75 -29.55
CA GLY A 582 22.04 3.01 -28.75
C GLY A 582 21.56 2.55 -27.38
N ASP A 583 20.36 2.95 -26.90
CA ASP A 583 19.83 2.52 -25.60
C ASP A 583 19.36 1.06 -25.60
N LEU A 584 18.93 0.54 -26.77
CA LEU A 584 18.38 -0.80 -26.93
C LEU A 584 19.35 -1.69 -27.71
N THR A 585 20.52 -1.99 -27.11
CA THR A 585 21.45 -2.98 -27.71
C THR A 585 20.87 -4.39 -27.56
N PRO A 586 21.29 -5.36 -28.41
CA PRO A 586 20.81 -6.74 -28.32
C PRO A 586 20.96 -7.34 -26.92
N GLU A 587 22.02 -7.01 -26.18
CA GLU A 587 22.30 -7.49 -24.85
C GLU A 587 21.29 -6.90 -23.84
N VAL A 588 21.05 -5.57 -23.91
CA VAL A 588 20.06 -4.88 -23.07
C VAL A 588 18.67 -5.44 -23.32
N VAL A 589 18.29 -5.62 -24.59
CA VAL A 589 16.98 -6.15 -24.96
C VAL A 589 16.79 -7.57 -24.42
N THR A 590 17.78 -8.46 -24.59
CA THR A 590 17.69 -9.84 -24.09
C THR A 590 17.54 -9.87 -22.56
N GLN A 591 18.35 -9.09 -21.85
CA GLN A 591 18.30 -9.03 -20.39
C GLN A 591 16.95 -8.48 -19.88
N GLU A 592 16.42 -7.46 -20.53
CA GLU A 592 15.15 -6.85 -20.14
C GLU A 592 13.95 -7.76 -20.42
N ILE A 593 13.96 -8.53 -21.56
CA ILE A 593 12.95 -9.57 -21.80
C ILE A 593 12.98 -10.56 -20.64
N ASP A 594 14.13 -11.11 -20.31
CA ASP A 594 14.27 -12.13 -19.28
C ASP A 594 13.84 -11.60 -17.90
N ASN A 595 14.23 -10.39 -17.56
CA ASN A 595 13.86 -9.78 -16.27
C ASN A 595 12.34 -9.61 -16.15
N ASN A 596 11.68 -9.08 -17.19
CA ASN A 596 10.23 -8.89 -17.16
C ASN A 596 9.47 -10.23 -17.25
N VAL A 597 9.92 -11.18 -18.06
CA VAL A 597 9.31 -12.51 -18.17
C VAL A 597 9.43 -13.28 -16.86
N GLN A 598 10.59 -13.23 -16.19
CA GLN A 598 10.80 -13.84 -14.87
C GLN A 598 9.80 -13.29 -13.84
N SER A 599 9.69 -11.95 -13.75
CA SER A 599 8.74 -11.26 -12.86
C SER A 599 7.29 -11.69 -13.17
N ILE A 600 6.89 -11.67 -14.44
CA ILE A 600 5.54 -12.06 -14.87
C ILE A 600 5.22 -13.51 -14.48
N LEU A 601 6.09 -14.46 -14.83
CA LEU A 601 5.89 -15.90 -14.54
C LEU A 601 5.81 -16.15 -13.03
N GLY A 602 6.78 -15.63 -12.28
CA GLY A 602 6.89 -15.85 -10.84
C GLY A 602 5.70 -15.28 -10.05
N TYR A 603 5.13 -14.17 -10.53
CA TYR A 603 3.94 -13.58 -9.94
C TYR A 603 2.65 -14.30 -10.37
N VAL A 604 2.48 -14.49 -11.68
CA VAL A 604 1.21 -15.00 -12.26
C VAL A 604 0.91 -16.44 -11.82
N VAL A 605 1.94 -17.30 -11.67
CA VAL A 605 1.71 -18.68 -11.24
C VAL A 605 1.03 -18.76 -9.86
N ARG A 606 1.45 -17.93 -8.91
CA ARG A 606 0.83 -17.89 -7.58
C ARG A 606 -0.56 -17.24 -7.62
N TRP A 607 -0.71 -16.21 -8.42
CA TRP A 607 -1.99 -15.53 -8.59
C TRP A 607 -3.06 -16.43 -9.20
N ILE A 608 -2.74 -17.11 -10.31
CA ILE A 608 -3.67 -17.98 -11.03
C ILE A 608 -3.93 -19.29 -10.28
N ASP A 609 -2.88 -19.98 -9.85
CA ASP A 609 -3.02 -21.35 -9.32
C ASP A 609 -3.40 -21.36 -7.83
N GLN A 610 -2.89 -20.41 -7.05
CA GLN A 610 -3.05 -20.39 -5.59
C GLN A 610 -3.97 -19.27 -5.08
N GLY A 611 -4.31 -18.27 -5.91
CA GLY A 611 -5.10 -17.10 -5.47
C GLY A 611 -4.32 -16.15 -4.55
N ILE A 612 -3.00 -16.06 -4.72
CA ILE A 612 -2.12 -15.19 -3.94
C ILE A 612 -1.83 -13.92 -4.75
N GLY A 613 -2.31 -12.78 -4.26
CA GLY A 613 -2.25 -11.50 -4.97
C GLY A 613 -0.98 -10.68 -4.72
N VAL A 614 -0.22 -10.99 -3.67
CA VAL A 614 1.11 -10.40 -3.39
C VAL A 614 2.07 -11.49 -2.98
N SER A 615 3.28 -11.49 -3.54
CA SER A 615 4.29 -12.50 -3.23
C SER A 615 5.71 -11.97 -3.42
N LYS A 616 6.65 -12.59 -2.71
CA LYS A 616 8.08 -12.36 -2.93
C LYS A 616 8.51 -13.21 -4.14
N VAL A 617 8.86 -12.53 -5.23
CA VAL A 617 9.29 -13.13 -6.50
C VAL A 617 10.78 -12.88 -6.69
N PRO A 618 11.63 -13.90 -6.83
CA PRO A 618 13.03 -13.70 -7.17
C PRO A 618 13.18 -13.15 -8.59
N ASP A 619 14.02 -12.14 -8.74
CA ASP A 619 14.44 -11.66 -10.06
C ASP A 619 15.48 -12.59 -10.72
N ILE A 620 16.02 -12.22 -11.88
CA ILE A 620 17.05 -12.98 -12.60
C ILE A 620 18.40 -13.06 -11.85
N HIS A 621 18.57 -12.34 -10.75
CA HIS A 621 19.74 -12.33 -9.88
C HIS A 621 19.44 -12.95 -8.50
N ASP A 622 18.30 -13.65 -8.35
CA ASP A 622 17.79 -14.22 -7.11
C ASP A 622 17.51 -13.19 -5.99
N VAL A 623 17.38 -11.91 -6.32
CA VAL A 623 16.91 -10.88 -5.39
C VAL A 623 15.39 -10.96 -5.26
N GLY A 624 14.90 -11.18 -4.06
CA GLY A 624 13.46 -11.24 -3.78
C GLY A 624 12.81 -9.87 -3.86
N LEU A 625 11.85 -9.71 -4.78
CA LEU A 625 11.04 -8.51 -4.92
C LEU A 625 9.62 -8.77 -4.41
N MET A 626 9.08 -7.84 -3.63
CA MET A 626 7.67 -7.91 -3.23
C MET A 626 6.82 -7.34 -4.38
N GLU A 627 6.10 -8.23 -5.07
CA GLU A 627 5.35 -7.90 -6.26
C GLU A 627 3.84 -8.04 -6.05
N ASP A 628 3.09 -7.08 -6.64
CA ASP A 628 1.65 -7.06 -6.77
C ASP A 628 1.25 -6.81 -8.25
N ARG A 629 -0.04 -6.59 -8.53
CA ARG A 629 -0.50 -6.37 -9.92
C ARG A 629 0.08 -5.11 -10.57
N ALA A 630 0.45 -4.09 -9.81
CA ALA A 630 1.07 -2.89 -10.36
C ALA A 630 2.44 -3.22 -11.00
N THR A 631 3.22 -4.11 -10.39
CA THR A 631 4.48 -4.61 -10.96
C THR A 631 4.23 -5.41 -12.24
N LEU A 632 3.19 -6.25 -12.25
CA LEU A 632 2.80 -7.02 -13.43
C LEU A 632 2.41 -6.10 -14.60
N ARG A 633 1.67 -5.00 -14.31
CA ARG A 633 1.25 -4.02 -15.32
C ARG A 633 2.44 -3.38 -16.01
N ILE A 634 3.42 -2.88 -15.27
CA ILE A 634 4.61 -2.26 -15.87
C ILE A 634 5.40 -3.25 -16.72
N SER A 635 5.61 -4.47 -16.22
CA SER A 635 6.40 -5.49 -16.93
C SER A 635 5.71 -5.94 -18.23
N SER A 636 4.41 -6.19 -18.20
CA SER A 636 3.65 -6.60 -19.39
C SER A 636 3.52 -5.45 -20.41
N GLN A 637 3.29 -4.22 -19.97
CA GLN A 637 3.16 -3.07 -20.85
C GLN A 637 4.48 -2.71 -21.55
N LEU A 638 5.62 -2.84 -20.86
CA LEU A 638 6.93 -2.61 -21.48
C LEU A 638 7.20 -3.61 -22.61
N LEU A 639 6.97 -4.90 -22.37
CA LEU A 639 7.16 -5.92 -23.40
C LEU A 639 6.14 -5.78 -24.56
N ALA A 640 4.89 -5.41 -24.25
CA ALA A 640 3.88 -5.12 -25.27
C ALA A 640 4.26 -3.89 -26.13
N ASN A 641 4.81 -2.83 -25.53
CA ASN A 641 5.35 -1.69 -26.27
C ASN A 641 6.52 -2.07 -27.19
N TRP A 642 7.47 -2.85 -26.68
CA TRP A 642 8.61 -3.31 -27.48
C TRP A 642 8.19 -4.25 -28.63
N LEU A 643 7.18 -5.10 -28.39
CA LEU A 643 6.57 -5.93 -29.44
C LEU A 643 5.90 -5.06 -30.51
N GLN A 644 5.13 -4.05 -30.09
CA GLN A 644 4.44 -3.10 -30.98
C GLN A 644 5.41 -2.35 -31.91
N HIS A 645 6.61 -2.00 -31.41
CA HIS A 645 7.62 -1.27 -32.15
C HIS A 645 8.65 -2.16 -32.85
N GLY A 646 8.50 -3.50 -32.83
CA GLY A 646 9.39 -4.44 -33.47
C GLY A 646 10.80 -4.48 -32.85
N VAL A 647 10.97 -4.02 -31.61
CA VAL A 647 12.21 -4.18 -30.82
C VAL A 647 12.42 -5.65 -30.50
N ILE A 648 11.32 -6.36 -30.21
CA ILE A 648 11.28 -7.79 -29.91
C ILE A 648 10.24 -8.49 -30.79
N THR A 649 10.30 -9.82 -30.84
CA THR A 649 9.35 -10.67 -31.56
C THR A 649 8.62 -11.60 -30.60
N GLU A 650 7.44 -12.13 -31.01
CA GLU A 650 6.74 -13.15 -30.23
C GLU A 650 7.60 -14.40 -30.01
N GLU A 651 8.45 -14.79 -30.98
CA GLU A 651 9.36 -15.90 -30.84
C GLU A 651 10.36 -15.70 -29.71
N GLN A 652 10.94 -14.50 -29.58
CA GLN A 652 11.84 -14.17 -28.46
C GLN A 652 11.11 -14.22 -27.11
N ILE A 653 9.85 -13.77 -27.06
CA ILE A 653 9.00 -13.88 -25.85
C ILE A 653 8.76 -15.35 -25.52
N ASP A 654 8.34 -16.17 -26.49
CA ASP A 654 8.04 -17.58 -26.30
C ASP A 654 9.29 -18.38 -25.88
N ASP A 655 10.47 -18.08 -26.42
CA ASP A 655 11.75 -18.68 -26.01
C ASP A 655 12.10 -18.33 -24.56
N SER A 656 11.95 -17.06 -24.17
CA SER A 656 12.19 -16.61 -22.79
C SER A 656 11.21 -17.24 -21.81
N LEU A 657 9.91 -17.26 -22.14
CA LEU A 657 8.87 -17.90 -21.33
C LEU A 657 9.16 -19.38 -21.07
N ARG A 658 9.52 -20.15 -22.10
CA ARG A 658 9.85 -21.58 -21.97
C ARG A 658 11.07 -21.82 -21.09
N ARG A 659 12.10 -21.04 -21.27
CA ARG A 659 13.36 -21.16 -20.52
C ARG A 659 13.18 -20.78 -19.06
N LEU A 660 12.51 -19.65 -18.80
CA LEU A 660 12.32 -19.15 -17.45
C LEU A 660 11.22 -19.88 -16.67
N ALA A 661 10.27 -20.54 -17.34
CA ALA A 661 9.33 -21.42 -16.66
C ALA A 661 10.03 -22.53 -15.85
N VAL A 662 11.15 -23.09 -16.37
CA VAL A 662 11.96 -24.10 -15.66
C VAL A 662 12.64 -23.47 -14.44
N VAL A 663 13.16 -22.26 -14.56
CA VAL A 663 13.78 -21.52 -13.45
C VAL A 663 12.78 -21.25 -12.33
N VAL A 664 11.59 -20.76 -12.69
CA VAL A 664 10.51 -20.49 -11.71
C VAL A 664 10.04 -21.78 -11.04
N ASP A 665 9.96 -22.91 -11.76
CA ASP A 665 9.66 -24.22 -11.19
C ASP A 665 10.70 -24.65 -10.14
N GLU A 666 11.99 -24.44 -10.43
CA GLU A 666 13.08 -24.74 -9.51
C GLU A 666 13.01 -23.86 -8.26
N GLN A 667 12.77 -22.57 -8.42
CA GLN A 667 12.63 -21.60 -7.31
C GLN A 667 11.44 -21.93 -6.38
N ASN A 668 10.40 -22.58 -6.90
CA ASN A 668 9.19 -22.95 -6.15
C ASN A 668 9.13 -24.44 -5.75
N ALA A 669 10.17 -25.23 -5.99
CA ALA A 669 10.18 -26.69 -5.74
C ALA A 669 9.92 -27.08 -4.28
N GLY A 670 10.07 -26.14 -3.33
CA GLY A 670 9.79 -26.37 -1.90
C GLY A 670 8.34 -26.13 -1.48
N ASP A 671 7.47 -25.60 -2.36
CA ASP A 671 6.07 -25.35 -2.08
C ASP A 671 5.21 -26.57 -2.49
N PRO A 672 4.58 -27.28 -1.53
CA PRO A 672 3.78 -28.47 -1.83
C PRO A 672 2.51 -28.18 -2.65
N ASN A 673 2.09 -26.91 -2.73
CA ASN A 673 0.90 -26.48 -3.47
C ASN A 673 1.26 -25.90 -4.85
N TYR A 674 2.53 -25.92 -5.23
CA TYR A 674 3.00 -25.36 -6.48
C TYR A 674 2.71 -26.31 -7.65
N GLU A 675 2.07 -25.78 -8.71
CA GLU A 675 1.89 -26.45 -9.97
C GLU A 675 2.96 -25.99 -10.98
N LYS A 676 3.56 -26.93 -11.72
CA LYS A 676 4.65 -26.61 -12.64
C LYS A 676 4.17 -25.82 -13.85
N LEU A 677 4.95 -24.81 -14.22
CA LEU A 677 4.78 -24.01 -15.43
C LEU A 677 5.36 -24.68 -16.68
N ALA A 678 6.50 -25.36 -16.51
CA ALA A 678 7.17 -26.02 -17.63
C ALA A 678 6.38 -27.22 -18.12
N PHE A 679 6.30 -27.39 -19.42
CA PHE A 679 5.57 -28.46 -20.09
C PHE A 679 6.41 -29.06 -21.24
N ALA A 680 6.18 -30.35 -21.56
CA ALA A 680 6.91 -31.03 -22.63
C ALA A 680 6.42 -30.59 -24.01
N ASP A 681 7.27 -30.76 -25.03
CA ASP A 681 6.88 -30.49 -26.40
C ASP A 681 5.66 -31.34 -26.81
N GLY A 682 4.62 -30.65 -27.30
CA GLY A 682 3.35 -31.25 -27.69
C GLY A 682 2.28 -31.26 -26.61
N ASP A 683 2.62 -30.93 -25.36
CA ASP A 683 1.64 -30.74 -24.29
C ASP A 683 0.99 -29.35 -24.37
N LYS A 684 -0.20 -29.22 -23.80
CA LYS A 684 -0.81 -27.90 -23.62
C LYS A 684 -0.19 -27.17 -22.42
N PRO A 685 0.13 -25.88 -22.57
CA PRO A 685 0.54 -25.08 -21.43
C PRO A 685 -0.59 -24.96 -20.40
N GLY A 686 -0.23 -24.88 -19.12
CA GLY A 686 -1.16 -24.61 -18.04
C GLY A 686 -1.77 -23.19 -18.13
N ILE A 687 -2.83 -22.95 -17.34
CA ILE A 687 -3.55 -21.66 -17.35
C ILE A 687 -2.61 -20.51 -16.93
N ALA A 688 -1.75 -20.70 -15.93
CA ALA A 688 -0.82 -19.68 -15.46
C ALA A 688 0.21 -19.30 -16.54
N TYR A 689 0.79 -20.26 -17.25
CA TYR A 689 1.69 -19.98 -18.38
C TYR A 689 0.96 -19.23 -19.51
N THR A 690 -0.26 -19.67 -19.84
CA THR A 690 -1.11 -19.02 -20.85
C THR A 690 -1.41 -17.58 -20.45
N ALA A 691 -1.69 -17.32 -19.17
CA ALA A 691 -1.91 -15.98 -18.62
C ALA A 691 -0.67 -15.10 -18.80
N ALA A 692 0.51 -15.59 -18.44
CA ALA A 692 1.77 -14.85 -18.58
C ALA A 692 2.02 -14.44 -20.04
N ARG A 693 1.84 -15.36 -20.99
CA ARG A 693 2.01 -15.06 -22.43
C ARG A 693 0.98 -14.03 -22.93
N ARG A 694 -0.30 -14.22 -22.61
CA ARG A 694 -1.37 -13.34 -23.06
C ARG A 694 -1.25 -11.92 -22.52
N LEU A 695 -0.80 -11.74 -21.27
CA LEU A 695 -0.53 -10.42 -20.68
C LEU A 695 0.48 -9.61 -21.50
N ILE A 696 1.46 -10.27 -22.12
CA ILE A 696 2.46 -9.61 -22.99
C ILE A 696 1.88 -9.37 -24.39
N VAL A 697 1.42 -10.43 -25.04
CA VAL A 697 1.04 -10.39 -26.47
C VAL A 697 -0.25 -9.61 -26.70
N GLU A 698 -1.19 -9.66 -25.76
CA GLU A 698 -2.45 -8.92 -25.80
C GLU A 698 -2.41 -7.63 -24.96
N GLY A 699 -1.25 -7.30 -24.37
CA GLY A 699 -1.09 -6.17 -23.43
C GLY A 699 -1.44 -4.81 -24.03
N ALA A 700 -1.07 -4.58 -25.28
CA ALA A 700 -1.40 -3.35 -26.00
C ALA A 700 -2.91 -3.12 -26.20
N ALA A 701 -3.71 -4.21 -26.24
CA ALA A 701 -5.14 -4.17 -26.43
C ALA A 701 -5.95 -4.12 -25.10
N GLN A 702 -5.27 -4.20 -23.96
CA GLN A 702 -5.96 -4.14 -22.66
C GLN A 702 -6.39 -2.71 -22.34
N PRO A 703 -7.60 -2.50 -21.78
CA PRO A 703 -8.07 -1.17 -21.42
C PRO A 703 -7.11 -0.52 -20.41
N SER A 704 -6.60 0.66 -20.73
CA SER A 704 -5.57 1.39 -19.95
C SER A 704 -4.33 0.55 -19.57
N GLY A 705 -4.06 -0.52 -20.31
CA GLY A 705 -2.95 -1.43 -20.04
C GLY A 705 -3.10 -2.27 -18.77
N TYR A 706 -4.29 -2.40 -18.21
CA TYR A 706 -4.54 -3.17 -16.99
C TYR A 706 -4.47 -4.68 -17.22
N THR A 707 -4.09 -5.39 -16.17
CA THR A 707 -3.92 -6.85 -16.19
C THR A 707 -5.15 -7.61 -15.70
N GLU A 708 -6.01 -6.94 -14.95
CA GLU A 708 -7.17 -7.49 -14.26
C GLU A 708 -8.14 -8.22 -15.18
N PRO A 709 -8.51 -7.71 -16.38
CA PRO A 709 -9.46 -8.39 -17.23
C PRO A 709 -9.02 -9.81 -17.62
N LEU A 710 -7.73 -9.98 -17.96
CA LEU A 710 -7.16 -11.29 -18.28
C LEU A 710 -7.01 -12.16 -17.02
N LEU A 711 -6.45 -11.62 -15.95
CA LEU A 711 -6.19 -12.37 -14.72
C LEU A 711 -7.48 -12.89 -14.10
N HIS A 712 -8.50 -12.05 -13.93
CA HIS A 712 -9.76 -12.45 -13.31
C HIS A 712 -10.46 -13.56 -14.12
N GLY A 713 -10.48 -13.43 -15.45
CA GLY A 713 -11.05 -14.47 -16.33
C GLY A 713 -10.34 -15.81 -16.16
N LEU A 714 -9.01 -15.81 -16.24
CA LEU A 714 -8.20 -17.04 -16.16
C LEU A 714 -8.16 -17.64 -14.75
N ARG A 715 -8.20 -16.83 -13.69
CA ARG A 715 -8.34 -17.35 -12.33
C ARG A 715 -9.71 -18.03 -12.11
N ARG A 716 -10.79 -17.46 -12.63
CA ARG A 716 -12.12 -18.12 -12.59
C ARG A 716 -12.12 -19.45 -13.34
N GLU A 717 -11.43 -19.52 -14.48
CA GLU A 717 -11.24 -20.77 -15.23
C GLU A 717 -10.47 -21.81 -14.37
N LYS A 718 -9.37 -21.40 -13.73
CA LYS A 718 -8.59 -22.26 -12.84
C LYS A 718 -9.40 -22.76 -11.63
N LYS A 719 -10.18 -21.88 -10.99
CA LYS A 719 -11.08 -22.28 -9.89
C LYS A 719 -12.11 -23.31 -10.35
N ALA A 720 -12.65 -23.18 -11.57
CA ALA A 720 -13.57 -24.16 -12.14
C ALA A 720 -12.91 -25.52 -12.42
N GLU A 721 -11.66 -25.52 -12.92
CA GLU A 721 -10.85 -26.72 -13.10
C GLU A 721 -10.60 -27.41 -11.76
N GLN A 722 -10.13 -26.67 -10.74
CA GLN A 722 -9.87 -27.17 -9.39
C GLN A 722 -11.12 -27.74 -8.69
N ALA A 723 -12.28 -27.15 -8.94
CA ALA A 723 -13.56 -27.64 -8.40
C ALA A 723 -14.07 -28.93 -9.09
N SER A 724 -13.54 -29.26 -10.27
CA SER A 724 -13.92 -30.43 -11.07
C SER A 724 -12.98 -31.61 -10.89
N ALA A 725 -11.78 -31.39 -10.33
CA ALA A 725 -10.75 -32.39 -10.01
C ALA A 725 -11.00 -33.03 -8.65
#